data_b4e79ea3ee4660c6e8e4e815c8bfe3d5
#
_entry.id   b4e79ea3ee4660c6e8e4e815c8bfe3d5
#
_cell.length_a   1.000
_cell.length_b   1.000
_cell.length_c   1.000
_cell.angle_alpha   90.00
_cell.angle_beta   90.00
_cell.angle_gamma   90.00
#
_symmetry.space_group_name_H-M   'P 1'
#
loop_
_entity.id
_entity.type
_entity.pdbx_description
1 polymer ?
#
loop_
_entity_poly.entity_id
_entity_poly.type
_entity_poly.pdbx_seq_one_letter_code
_entity_poly.pdbx_strand_id
1 'polypeptide(L)'
;MAKKKTERKASNFKEAIGLQSILKSERTDFLLGMVIALFAVYTFVALFSYINTGAEDQSLLEHTRPGEWLNQGKVFKNYCGSMGAILSYTLVTKNFGYAAFFVPCFLLVSGIKMMQIYMLNIWKWFFGLGIAMIWLSVFLAKVLAPLMPEAIFNPGGYHGSVCVDFTENVIGPPGLTAVLFFTAIALLTFVSKQTITWVRRMFNPIKSFTGKASEIVTDKLSNTDSDTTGIEDGHTKLSTEDYKTTNSAKETGKDSEPTPVIDLTEFSNLGAKKPSKATAEPIITATPTPTPIKTDDEKLTVEVGKDEKAKGEQLTDEAINTPINPLEPFTRYKYPTLSLLTKDENDGKPYIDMDEIKAYNEEIIKVLKSFGIEIREIKATVGPTITLYEITPAEGIRITKIRNLEDDIALRLSALGVRIIAPIPGKGTIGIEVPNKKRHNVSMESILNSKKFQETKYDLPIVLGKTITNEVFMADLTKIPHLLVAGATGQGKSVGLNVIITSLLYKKHPNELKLVLIDPKKVEFSVYSPIADHFMAQVDDDDEPIITDVTKVVRTLKSLCTLMDHRYDLLKLAGARNLKEYNDKFLHRRLNPEHGHEFMPYIVVIIDEFGDLIMTAGKEVEMPIARIAQLARAVGIHMIIATQRPTTSIITGNIKANFPGRIAFKVSSMMDSRIILDRPGANQLIGMGDMLYLNGNEPTRVQCAFISTKEIGEINEFIEHQSGPTHPMELPEPKGDDSEGSGNTGDADMGSLDPFFEEAARSVIVSQQGSTSMIQRRFSIGYNRAGRLMDQLEKAGIVGAAHGSKPRDVLIADEGQLTAIMNQLRG
;
A
#
# COMPACT_ATOMS: atom_id res chain seq x y z
N MET A 1 -37.99 41.05 -31.61
CA MET A 1 -36.71 40.31 -31.70
C MET A 1 -36.66 39.27 -30.57
N ALA A 2 -36.99 38.02 -30.88
CA ALA A 2 -37.01 36.92 -29.92
C ALA A 2 -35.60 36.36 -29.74
N LYS A 3 -35.07 36.33 -28.52
CA LYS A 3 -33.79 35.70 -28.17
C LYS A 3 -33.92 34.18 -28.27
N LYS A 4 -33.19 33.57 -29.23
CA LYS A 4 -32.97 32.14 -29.37
C LYS A 4 -32.29 31.60 -28.13
N LYS A 5 -32.96 30.70 -27.38
CA LYS A 5 -32.36 29.89 -26.31
C LYS A 5 -31.43 28.87 -26.96
N THR A 6 -30.14 29.03 -26.76
CA THR A 6 -29.13 28.03 -27.12
C THR A 6 -29.23 26.84 -26.16
N GLU A 7 -29.61 25.69 -26.67
CA GLU A 7 -29.56 24.42 -25.93
C GLU A 7 -28.10 24.07 -25.62
N ARG A 8 -27.77 24.00 -24.34
CA ARG A 8 -26.47 23.47 -23.88
C ARG A 8 -26.47 21.94 -24.04
N LYS A 9 -25.57 21.42 -24.84
CA LYS A 9 -25.30 19.97 -24.89
C LYS A 9 -24.85 19.49 -23.48
N ALA A 10 -25.45 18.40 -23.02
CA ALA A 10 -25.13 17.75 -21.75
C ALA A 10 -23.63 17.35 -21.73
N SER A 11 -22.91 17.78 -20.72
CA SER A 11 -21.46 17.57 -20.62
C SER A 11 -21.06 16.29 -19.84
N ASN A 12 -22.02 15.58 -19.22
CA ASN A 12 -21.81 14.36 -18.48
C ASN A 12 -22.96 13.37 -18.64
N PHE A 13 -22.65 12.05 -18.60
CA PHE A 13 -23.63 10.96 -18.68
C PHE A 13 -24.78 11.08 -17.67
N LYS A 14 -24.53 11.63 -16.46
CA LYS A 14 -25.56 11.93 -15.44
C LYS A 14 -26.55 13.04 -15.87
N GLU A 15 -26.13 13.94 -16.74
CA GLU A 15 -26.96 15.01 -17.32
C GLU A 15 -27.80 14.48 -18.49
N ALA A 16 -27.26 13.54 -19.28
CA ALA A 16 -27.93 12.96 -20.44
C ALA A 16 -29.13 12.06 -20.06
N ILE A 17 -29.08 11.39 -18.89
CA ILE A 17 -30.17 10.48 -18.43
C ILE A 17 -31.27 11.24 -17.66
N GLY A 18 -31.12 12.55 -17.45
CA GLY A 18 -32.07 13.31 -16.64
C GLY A 18 -32.04 12.93 -15.14
N LEU A 19 -31.06 12.12 -14.71
CA LEU A 19 -30.92 11.67 -13.33
C LEU A 19 -30.71 12.84 -12.35
N GLN A 20 -30.09 13.91 -12.82
CA GLN A 20 -29.88 15.14 -12.04
C GLN A 20 -31.14 15.92 -11.81
N SER A 21 -32.13 15.88 -12.74
CA SER A 21 -33.42 16.50 -12.58
C SER A 21 -34.35 15.68 -11.68
N ILE A 22 -34.23 14.36 -11.73
CA ILE A 22 -34.97 13.45 -10.84
C ILE A 22 -34.40 13.52 -9.42
N LEU A 23 -33.07 13.51 -9.25
CA LEU A 23 -32.40 13.61 -7.95
C LEU A 23 -32.51 15.01 -7.29
N LYS A 24 -32.81 16.07 -8.03
CA LYS A 24 -33.07 17.43 -7.53
C LYS A 24 -34.55 17.73 -7.36
N SER A 25 -35.42 16.75 -7.55
CA SER A 25 -36.87 16.94 -7.36
C SER A 25 -37.20 16.90 -5.85
N GLU A 26 -37.88 17.89 -5.35
CA GLU A 26 -38.38 18.00 -3.98
C GLU A 26 -39.14 16.74 -3.53
N ARG A 27 -39.85 16.08 -4.47
CA ARG A 27 -40.56 14.83 -4.25
C ARG A 27 -39.62 13.67 -4.01
N THR A 28 -38.49 13.61 -4.72
CA THR A 28 -37.48 12.54 -4.58
C THR A 28 -36.74 12.67 -3.26
N ASP A 29 -36.41 13.92 -2.88
CA ASP A 29 -35.76 14.18 -1.58
C ASP A 29 -36.67 13.79 -0.42
N PHE A 30 -37.98 14.11 -0.54
CA PHE A 30 -38.97 13.72 0.47
C PHE A 30 -39.13 12.20 0.60
N LEU A 31 -39.29 11.48 -0.53
CA LEU A 31 -39.39 10.00 -0.53
C LEU A 31 -38.14 9.34 0.01
N LEU A 32 -36.95 9.81 -0.40
CA LEU A 32 -35.69 9.26 0.10
C LEU A 32 -35.51 9.57 1.59
N GLY A 33 -35.88 10.76 2.04
CA GLY A 33 -35.89 11.12 3.46
C GLY A 33 -36.79 10.22 4.28
N MET A 34 -37.96 9.85 3.76
CA MET A 34 -38.91 8.92 4.39
C MET A 34 -38.34 7.51 4.49
N VAL A 35 -37.68 7.01 3.43
CA VAL A 35 -37.01 5.69 3.45
C VAL A 35 -35.88 5.67 4.49
N ILE A 36 -35.08 6.73 4.55
CA ILE A 36 -34.00 6.82 5.56
C ILE A 36 -34.57 6.88 6.98
N ALA A 37 -35.66 7.62 7.21
CA ALA A 37 -36.31 7.69 8.52
C ALA A 37 -36.92 6.32 8.92
N LEU A 38 -37.53 5.60 7.98
CA LEU A 38 -38.03 4.24 8.19
C LEU A 38 -36.90 3.26 8.52
N PHE A 39 -35.77 3.34 7.80
CA PHE A 39 -34.59 2.53 8.08
C PHE A 39 -33.95 2.88 9.44
N ALA A 40 -34.00 4.15 9.86
CA ALA A 40 -33.58 4.56 11.19
C ALA A 40 -34.43 3.88 12.29
N VAL A 41 -35.77 3.87 12.13
CA VAL A 41 -36.68 3.19 13.06
C VAL A 41 -36.42 1.67 13.07
N TYR A 42 -36.27 1.06 11.90
CA TYR A 42 -35.91 -0.36 11.77
C TYR A 42 -34.63 -0.68 12.54
N THR A 43 -33.56 0.11 12.32
CA THR A 43 -32.26 -0.05 13.01
C THR A 43 -32.42 0.12 14.53
N PHE A 44 -33.22 1.08 14.97
CA PHE A 44 -33.48 1.30 16.39
C PHE A 44 -34.15 0.08 17.03
N VAL A 45 -35.19 -0.46 16.40
CA VAL A 45 -35.91 -1.67 16.87
C VAL A 45 -35.00 -2.89 16.88
N ALA A 46 -34.16 -3.05 15.85
CA ALA A 46 -33.18 -4.13 15.76
C ALA A 46 -32.16 -4.09 16.92
N LEU A 47 -31.57 -2.90 17.18
CA LEU A 47 -30.65 -2.69 18.30
C LEU A 47 -31.29 -2.94 19.66
N PHE A 48 -32.53 -2.45 19.85
CA PHE A 48 -33.28 -2.64 21.09
C PHE A 48 -33.60 -4.13 21.34
N SER A 49 -34.05 -4.84 20.30
CA SER A 49 -34.28 -6.28 20.36
C SER A 49 -33.00 -7.04 20.73
N TYR A 50 -31.85 -6.64 20.16
CA TYR A 50 -30.56 -7.30 20.37
C TYR A 50 -30.09 -7.26 21.84
N ILE A 51 -30.50 -6.28 22.62
CA ILE A 51 -30.17 -6.20 24.06
C ILE A 51 -30.70 -7.47 24.78
N ASN A 52 -31.85 -7.99 24.39
CA ASN A 52 -32.48 -9.13 25.02
C ASN A 52 -32.20 -10.47 24.28
N THR A 53 -32.01 -10.44 22.98
CA THR A 53 -31.84 -11.62 22.13
C THR A 53 -30.40 -11.88 21.72
N GLY A 54 -29.48 -10.97 22.06
CA GLY A 54 -28.11 -10.98 21.57
C GLY A 54 -27.32 -12.25 21.85
N ALA A 55 -27.53 -12.92 22.98
CA ALA A 55 -26.77 -14.14 23.30
C ALA A 55 -27.03 -15.27 22.32
N GLU A 56 -28.29 -15.48 21.95
CA GLU A 56 -28.71 -16.57 21.07
C GLU A 56 -28.38 -16.22 19.61
N ASP A 57 -28.65 -14.97 19.19
CA ASP A 57 -28.37 -14.50 17.84
C ASP A 57 -26.85 -14.43 17.55
N GLN A 58 -26.04 -14.04 18.52
CA GLN A 58 -24.57 -13.98 18.40
C GLN A 58 -23.98 -15.38 18.20
N SER A 59 -24.39 -16.36 18.99
CA SER A 59 -23.92 -17.74 18.85
C SER A 59 -24.23 -18.33 17.48
N LEU A 60 -25.37 -17.98 16.90
CA LEU A 60 -25.76 -18.39 15.55
C LEU A 60 -24.89 -17.70 14.47
N LEU A 61 -24.55 -16.42 14.67
CA LEU A 61 -23.76 -15.63 13.71
C LEU A 61 -22.27 -16.00 13.70
N GLU A 62 -21.68 -16.30 14.85
CA GLU A 62 -20.27 -16.66 14.98
C GLU A 62 -19.94 -18.02 14.32
N HIS A 63 -20.89 -18.94 14.28
CA HIS A 63 -20.74 -20.27 13.66
C HIS A 63 -21.23 -20.35 12.21
N THR A 64 -21.54 -19.20 11.56
CA THR A 64 -22.11 -19.16 10.21
C THR A 64 -21.15 -18.51 9.22
N ARG A 65 -20.98 -19.12 8.03
CA ARG A 65 -20.13 -18.55 6.96
C ARG A 65 -20.82 -17.34 6.30
N PRO A 66 -20.06 -16.34 5.85
CA PRO A 66 -20.60 -15.23 5.05
C PRO A 66 -21.33 -15.79 3.82
N GLY A 67 -22.61 -15.45 3.65
CA GLY A 67 -23.47 -15.95 2.57
C GLY A 67 -24.55 -16.96 3.02
N GLU A 68 -24.37 -17.65 4.14
CA GLU A 68 -25.37 -18.53 4.73
C GLU A 68 -26.38 -17.80 5.63
N TRP A 69 -26.18 -16.51 5.86
CA TRP A 69 -27.01 -15.68 6.75
C TRP A 69 -28.47 -15.52 6.27
N LEU A 70 -28.72 -15.73 4.97
CA LEU A 70 -30.04 -15.66 4.36
C LEU A 70 -30.72 -17.01 4.20
N ASN A 71 -30.09 -18.09 4.68
CA ASN A 71 -30.63 -19.44 4.54
C ASN A 71 -31.86 -19.65 5.42
N GLN A 72 -32.94 -20.19 4.82
CA GLN A 72 -34.27 -20.33 5.41
C GLN A 72 -34.37 -21.31 6.61
N GLY A 73 -33.25 -21.97 6.97
CA GLY A 73 -33.20 -22.96 8.06
C GLY A 73 -32.82 -22.43 9.44
N LYS A 74 -32.45 -21.14 9.60
CA LYS A 74 -32.01 -20.53 10.86
C LYS A 74 -33.05 -19.53 11.37
N VAL A 75 -33.54 -19.72 12.58
CA VAL A 75 -34.50 -18.80 13.21
C VAL A 75 -33.75 -17.84 14.16
N PHE A 76 -33.60 -16.60 13.75
CA PHE A 76 -33.10 -15.54 14.60
C PHE A 76 -34.20 -14.99 15.51
N LYS A 77 -33.86 -14.71 16.77
CA LYS A 77 -34.81 -14.16 17.76
C LYS A 77 -34.97 -12.64 17.72
N ASN A 78 -34.11 -11.96 16.97
CA ASN A 78 -34.22 -10.51 16.76
C ASN A 78 -35.56 -10.18 16.07
N TYR A 79 -36.33 -9.21 16.61
CA TYR A 79 -37.62 -8.78 16.06
C TYR A 79 -37.56 -8.33 14.58
N CYS A 80 -36.37 -7.89 14.13
CA CYS A 80 -36.11 -7.51 12.75
C CYS A 80 -35.50 -8.67 11.90
N GLY A 81 -35.57 -9.92 12.39
CA GLY A 81 -35.11 -11.11 11.68
C GLY A 81 -33.59 -11.18 11.50
N SER A 82 -33.11 -11.95 10.52
CA SER A 82 -31.70 -12.18 10.25
C SER A 82 -30.93 -10.88 9.92
N MET A 83 -31.51 -9.99 9.13
CA MET A 83 -30.88 -8.71 8.80
C MET A 83 -30.74 -7.78 10.02
N GLY A 84 -31.75 -7.78 10.90
CA GLY A 84 -31.69 -7.05 12.17
C GLY A 84 -30.63 -7.61 13.11
N ALA A 85 -30.54 -8.95 13.23
CA ALA A 85 -29.51 -9.61 14.04
C ALA A 85 -28.08 -9.30 13.54
N ILE A 86 -27.84 -9.40 12.23
CA ILE A 86 -26.55 -9.09 11.60
C ILE A 86 -26.15 -7.61 11.82
N LEU A 87 -27.10 -6.70 11.57
CA LEU A 87 -26.87 -5.27 11.73
C LEU A 87 -26.55 -4.93 13.19
N SER A 88 -27.31 -5.48 14.13
CA SER A 88 -27.11 -5.25 15.56
C SER A 88 -25.82 -5.87 16.07
N TYR A 89 -25.48 -7.09 15.69
CA TYR A 89 -24.21 -7.74 16.03
C TYR A 89 -23.02 -6.93 15.54
N THR A 90 -23.11 -6.41 14.31
CA THR A 90 -22.03 -5.60 13.73
C THR A 90 -21.88 -4.26 14.45
N LEU A 91 -22.98 -3.56 14.75
CA LEU A 91 -22.92 -2.22 15.37
C LEU A 91 -22.63 -2.31 16.87
N VAL A 92 -23.18 -3.28 17.59
CA VAL A 92 -23.06 -3.40 19.05
C VAL A 92 -21.81 -4.19 19.40
N THR A 93 -21.73 -5.48 19.07
CA THR A 93 -20.66 -6.36 19.52
C THR A 93 -19.32 -6.02 18.85
N LYS A 94 -19.32 -5.93 17.52
CA LYS A 94 -18.09 -5.70 16.75
C LYS A 94 -17.60 -4.25 16.71
N ASN A 95 -18.48 -3.27 17.08
CA ASN A 95 -18.06 -1.86 17.00
C ASN A 95 -18.30 -1.13 18.34
N PHE A 96 -19.43 -0.46 18.55
CA PHE A 96 -19.55 0.63 19.51
C PHE A 96 -20.33 0.29 20.81
N GLY A 97 -20.76 -0.94 21.02
CA GLY A 97 -21.56 -1.31 22.20
C GLY A 97 -22.91 -0.56 22.24
N TYR A 98 -23.33 -0.15 23.42
CA TYR A 98 -24.55 0.66 23.60
C TYR A 98 -24.47 2.02 22.91
N ALA A 99 -23.28 2.55 22.63
CA ALA A 99 -23.14 3.81 21.92
C ALA A 99 -23.60 3.70 20.44
N ALA A 100 -23.81 2.50 19.89
CA ALA A 100 -24.36 2.26 18.55
C ALA A 100 -25.74 2.92 18.34
N PHE A 101 -26.51 3.20 19.39
CA PHE A 101 -27.80 3.90 19.30
C PHE A 101 -27.69 5.34 18.73
N PHE A 102 -26.53 5.94 18.70
CA PHE A 102 -26.34 7.22 17.99
C PHE A 102 -26.46 7.09 16.47
N VAL A 103 -26.25 5.90 15.89
CA VAL A 103 -26.39 5.67 14.44
C VAL A 103 -27.84 5.87 13.95
N PRO A 104 -28.85 5.21 14.49
CA PRO A 104 -30.25 5.48 14.11
C PRO A 104 -30.73 6.90 14.43
N CYS A 105 -30.21 7.52 15.49
CA CYS A 105 -30.47 8.94 15.77
C CYS A 105 -29.95 9.85 14.65
N PHE A 106 -28.75 9.62 14.15
CA PHE A 106 -28.21 10.38 13.01
C PHE A 106 -29.00 10.13 11.71
N LEU A 107 -29.36 8.88 11.43
CA LEU A 107 -30.18 8.54 10.27
C LEU A 107 -31.55 9.23 10.33
N LEU A 108 -32.16 9.28 11.49
CA LEU A 108 -33.44 9.97 11.69
C LEU A 108 -33.32 11.47 11.42
N VAL A 109 -32.30 12.14 11.99
CA VAL A 109 -32.01 13.58 11.71
C VAL A 109 -31.76 13.82 10.23
N SER A 110 -31.03 12.91 9.55
CA SER A 110 -30.76 12.98 8.12
C SER A 110 -32.05 12.85 7.29
N GLY A 111 -32.92 11.90 7.64
CA GLY A 111 -34.23 11.70 7.00
C GLY A 111 -35.15 12.93 7.17
N ILE A 112 -35.26 13.47 8.39
CA ILE A 112 -36.05 14.65 8.69
C ILE A 112 -35.57 15.86 7.90
N LYS A 113 -34.25 16.05 7.75
CA LYS A 113 -33.71 17.12 6.93
C LYS A 113 -34.00 16.94 5.45
N MET A 114 -33.88 15.72 4.91
CA MET A 114 -34.16 15.42 3.51
C MET A 114 -35.65 15.64 3.20
N MET A 115 -36.53 15.33 4.13
CA MET A 115 -37.97 15.65 4.02
C MET A 115 -38.29 17.16 4.13
N GLN A 116 -37.27 17.99 4.39
CA GLN A 116 -37.38 19.45 4.57
C GLN A 116 -38.35 19.90 5.70
N ILE A 117 -38.62 19.02 6.68
CA ILE A 117 -39.50 19.33 7.83
C ILE A 117 -38.83 20.35 8.74
N TYR A 118 -37.47 20.23 8.95
CA TYR A 118 -36.70 21.18 9.72
C TYR A 118 -35.36 21.51 9.03
N MET A 119 -34.96 22.79 9.10
CA MET A 119 -33.66 23.28 8.58
C MET A 119 -32.50 22.93 9.54
N LEU A 120 -32.18 21.68 9.62
CA LEU A 120 -31.07 21.17 10.48
C LEU A 120 -29.74 21.23 9.74
N ASN A 121 -28.67 21.62 10.43
CA ASN A 121 -27.31 21.53 9.89
C ASN A 121 -26.78 20.12 10.07
N ILE A 122 -26.80 19.31 9.01
CA ILE A 122 -26.42 17.89 9.00
C ILE A 122 -24.97 17.68 9.48
N TRP A 123 -24.04 18.55 9.08
CA TRP A 123 -22.64 18.45 9.48
C TRP A 123 -22.44 18.63 10.98
N LYS A 124 -23.18 19.56 11.58
CA LYS A 124 -23.15 19.77 13.04
C LYS A 124 -23.65 18.52 13.79
N TRP A 125 -24.73 17.90 13.32
CA TRP A 125 -25.29 16.69 13.91
C TRP A 125 -24.39 15.48 13.64
N PHE A 126 -23.80 15.35 12.47
CA PHE A 126 -22.87 14.28 12.12
C PHE A 126 -21.65 14.28 13.05
N PHE A 127 -20.93 15.40 13.14
CA PHE A 127 -19.77 15.50 14.01
C PHE A 127 -20.14 15.42 15.49
N GLY A 128 -21.26 16.04 15.91
CA GLY A 128 -21.71 16.02 17.29
C GLY A 128 -22.06 14.60 17.78
N LEU A 129 -22.92 13.88 17.03
CA LEU A 129 -23.31 12.52 17.39
C LEU A 129 -22.15 11.52 17.20
N GLY A 130 -21.30 11.69 16.18
CA GLY A 130 -20.14 10.84 15.93
C GLY A 130 -19.11 10.94 17.06
N ILE A 131 -18.74 12.14 17.48
CA ILE A 131 -17.81 12.34 18.61
C ILE A 131 -18.42 11.84 19.92
N ALA A 132 -19.71 12.08 20.15
CA ALA A 132 -20.41 11.57 21.32
C ALA A 132 -20.46 10.04 21.36
N MET A 133 -20.67 9.40 20.20
CA MET A 133 -20.66 7.93 20.06
C MET A 133 -19.29 7.34 20.40
N ILE A 134 -18.21 7.89 19.85
CA ILE A 134 -16.83 7.43 20.11
C ILE A 134 -16.52 7.63 21.60
N TRP A 135 -16.80 8.81 22.14
CA TRP A 135 -16.56 9.11 23.56
C TRP A 135 -17.35 8.17 24.48
N LEU A 136 -18.64 7.98 24.21
CA LEU A 136 -19.50 7.12 25.02
C LEU A 136 -19.07 5.65 24.95
N SER A 137 -18.63 5.17 23.78
CA SER A 137 -18.09 3.81 23.61
C SER A 137 -16.89 3.57 24.54
N VAL A 138 -15.93 4.49 24.59
CA VAL A 138 -14.74 4.38 25.46
C VAL A 138 -15.13 4.51 26.94
N PHE A 139 -16.04 5.45 27.28
CA PHE A 139 -16.54 5.64 28.64
C PHE A 139 -17.24 4.38 29.18
N LEU A 140 -18.14 3.78 28.38
CA LEU A 140 -18.86 2.58 28.77
C LEU A 140 -17.92 1.36 28.93
N ALA A 141 -16.91 1.23 28.06
CA ALA A 141 -15.90 0.19 28.20
C ALA A 141 -15.07 0.36 29.48
N LYS A 142 -14.73 1.60 29.88
CA LYS A 142 -13.93 1.87 31.07
C LYS A 142 -14.71 1.77 32.38
N VAL A 143 -15.95 2.28 32.38
CA VAL A 143 -16.72 2.46 33.64
C VAL A 143 -17.76 1.35 33.80
N LEU A 144 -18.50 0.99 32.77
CA LEU A 144 -19.62 0.06 32.85
C LEU A 144 -19.20 -1.39 32.65
N ALA A 145 -18.22 -1.70 31.80
CA ALA A 145 -17.79 -3.07 31.55
C ALA A 145 -17.26 -3.77 32.82
N PRO A 146 -16.47 -3.15 33.71
CA PRO A 146 -16.05 -3.78 34.96
C PRO A 146 -17.19 -4.03 35.94
N LEU A 147 -18.30 -3.27 35.85
CA LEU A 147 -19.49 -3.42 36.71
C LEU A 147 -20.47 -4.49 36.22
N MET A 148 -20.29 -4.92 34.95
CA MET A 148 -21.14 -5.91 34.30
C MET A 148 -20.31 -7.06 33.70
N PRO A 149 -19.60 -7.86 34.49
CA PRO A 149 -18.71 -8.92 34.01
C PRO A 149 -19.45 -10.06 33.29
N GLU A 150 -20.72 -10.23 33.58
CA GLU A 150 -21.59 -11.28 32.96
C GLU A 150 -22.34 -10.77 31.72
N ALA A 151 -22.06 -9.56 31.23
CA ALA A 151 -22.73 -9.02 30.06
C ALA A 151 -22.34 -9.82 28.81
N ILE A 152 -23.31 -10.10 27.93
CA ILE A 152 -23.20 -10.90 26.68
C ILE A 152 -22.16 -10.29 25.75
N PHE A 153 -21.99 -8.96 25.77
CA PHE A 153 -21.02 -8.20 25.00
C PHE A 153 -20.49 -7.05 25.83
N ASN A 154 -19.29 -6.55 25.50
CA ASN A 154 -18.73 -5.38 26.18
C ASN A 154 -19.65 -4.16 25.98
N PRO A 155 -20.10 -3.48 27.05
CA PRO A 155 -20.96 -2.29 26.96
C PRO A 155 -20.43 -1.18 26.05
N GLY A 156 -19.11 -1.04 25.91
CA GLY A 156 -18.47 -0.13 24.97
C GLY A 156 -18.21 -0.72 23.58
N GLY A 157 -18.51 -2.01 23.37
CA GLY A 157 -18.18 -2.77 22.16
C GLY A 157 -16.68 -3.00 22.00
N TYR A 158 -16.30 -3.61 20.86
CA TYR A 158 -14.89 -3.87 20.55
C TYR A 158 -14.06 -2.58 20.42
N HIS A 159 -14.61 -1.54 19.80
CA HIS A 159 -13.93 -0.24 19.67
C HIS A 159 -13.60 0.37 21.05
N GLY A 160 -14.56 0.35 21.97
CA GLY A 160 -14.36 0.87 23.32
C GLY A 160 -13.26 0.13 24.09
N SER A 161 -13.28 -1.22 24.07
CA SER A 161 -12.27 -2.04 24.73
C SER A 161 -10.86 -1.81 24.19
N VAL A 162 -10.69 -1.83 22.86
CA VAL A 162 -9.37 -1.58 22.22
C VAL A 162 -8.84 -0.18 22.55
N CYS A 163 -9.71 0.84 22.54
CA CYS A 163 -9.30 2.20 22.91
C CYS A 163 -8.90 2.32 24.39
N VAL A 164 -9.61 1.64 25.29
CA VAL A 164 -9.25 1.60 26.72
C VAL A 164 -7.90 0.92 26.90
N ASP A 165 -7.71 -0.28 26.38
CA ASP A 165 -6.46 -1.05 26.49
C ASP A 165 -5.27 -0.28 25.92
N PHE A 166 -5.42 0.32 24.74
CA PHE A 166 -4.37 1.11 24.10
C PHE A 166 -4.02 2.35 24.95
N THR A 167 -5.03 3.10 25.41
CA THR A 167 -4.80 4.36 26.09
C THR A 167 -4.26 4.13 27.51
N GLU A 168 -4.72 3.09 28.20
CA GLU A 168 -4.20 2.71 29.51
C GLU A 168 -2.75 2.21 29.46
N ASN A 169 -2.37 1.52 28.38
CA ASN A 169 -0.98 1.13 28.16
C ASN A 169 -0.05 2.34 27.91
N VAL A 170 -0.59 3.46 27.41
CA VAL A 170 0.20 4.66 27.09
C VAL A 170 0.28 5.64 28.26
N ILE A 171 -0.84 5.92 28.93
CA ILE A 171 -0.95 6.97 29.98
C ILE A 171 -1.42 6.46 31.35
N GLY A 172 -1.66 5.15 31.45
CA GLY A 172 -2.15 4.50 32.66
C GLY A 172 -3.64 4.73 32.95
N PRO A 173 -4.26 3.92 33.85
CA PRO A 173 -5.68 4.01 34.17
C PRO A 173 -6.12 5.38 34.73
N PRO A 174 -5.34 6.08 35.61
CA PRO A 174 -5.68 7.44 36.04
C PRO A 174 -5.64 8.47 34.93
N GLY A 175 -4.70 8.32 33.97
CA GLY A 175 -4.55 9.19 32.79
C GLY A 175 -5.76 9.12 31.88
N LEU A 176 -6.25 7.92 31.56
CA LEU A 176 -7.46 7.74 30.74
C LEU A 176 -8.68 8.37 31.45
N THR A 177 -8.81 8.19 32.79
CA THR A 177 -9.94 8.77 33.55
C THR A 177 -9.92 10.30 33.48
N ALA A 178 -8.73 10.91 33.60
CA ALA A 178 -8.58 12.36 33.42
C ALA A 178 -8.93 12.84 32.02
N VAL A 179 -8.47 12.14 30.97
CA VAL A 179 -8.79 12.46 29.57
C VAL A 179 -10.30 12.38 29.35
N LEU A 180 -10.96 11.31 29.81
CA LEU A 180 -12.41 11.17 29.68
C LEU A 180 -13.16 12.29 30.40
N PHE A 181 -12.70 12.73 31.59
CA PHE A 181 -13.31 13.83 32.31
C PHE A 181 -13.18 15.16 31.59
N PHE A 182 -11.98 15.51 31.11
CA PHE A 182 -11.76 16.75 30.34
C PHE A 182 -12.48 16.79 29.02
N THR A 183 -12.51 15.66 28.27
CA THR A 183 -13.22 15.55 27.00
C THR A 183 -14.74 15.57 27.21
N ALA A 184 -15.27 15.07 28.32
CA ALA A 184 -16.68 15.25 28.70
C ALA A 184 -17.06 16.72 28.88
N ILE A 185 -16.25 17.47 29.61
CA ILE A 185 -16.46 18.91 29.79
C ILE A 185 -16.41 19.63 28.44
N ALA A 186 -15.47 19.29 27.57
CA ALA A 186 -15.35 19.86 26.24
C ALA A 186 -16.60 19.56 25.37
N LEU A 187 -17.09 18.34 25.40
CA LEU A 187 -18.33 17.93 24.70
C LEU A 187 -19.56 18.69 25.23
N LEU A 188 -19.71 18.77 26.54
CA LEU A 188 -20.81 19.49 27.18
C LEU A 188 -20.78 21.00 26.88
N THR A 189 -19.59 21.61 26.80
CA THR A 189 -19.45 23.03 26.40
C THR A 189 -19.81 23.26 24.93
N PHE A 190 -19.56 22.29 24.06
CA PHE A 190 -19.97 22.34 22.66
C PHE A 190 -21.49 22.26 22.51
N VAL A 191 -22.16 21.45 23.34
CA VAL A 191 -23.62 21.26 23.31
C VAL A 191 -24.34 22.43 23.97
N SER A 192 -23.85 22.97 25.11
CA SER A 192 -24.52 24.00 25.87
C SER A 192 -23.57 25.09 26.35
N LYS A 193 -23.89 26.35 26.04
CA LYS A 193 -23.17 27.53 26.59
C LYS A 193 -23.25 27.67 28.13
N GLN A 194 -24.26 27.08 28.74
CA GLN A 194 -24.43 27.12 30.22
C GLN A 194 -23.37 26.31 30.94
N THR A 195 -22.77 25.30 30.30
CA THR A 195 -21.68 24.48 30.87
C THR A 195 -20.47 25.33 31.26
N ILE A 196 -20.16 26.39 30.48
CA ILE A 196 -19.04 27.30 30.79
C ILE A 196 -19.28 28.04 32.10
N THR A 197 -20.52 28.48 32.33
CA THR A 197 -20.89 29.18 33.58
C THR A 197 -20.88 28.23 34.77
N TRP A 198 -21.29 26.97 34.58
CA TRP A 198 -21.28 25.94 35.60
C TRP A 198 -19.85 25.54 35.99
N VAL A 199 -18.98 25.32 35.03
CA VAL A 199 -17.55 25.03 35.24
C VAL A 199 -16.85 26.19 35.92
N ARG A 200 -17.12 27.45 35.52
CA ARG A 200 -16.57 28.64 36.18
C ARG A 200 -17.03 28.77 37.64
N ARG A 201 -18.26 28.37 37.98
CA ARG A 201 -18.77 28.33 39.36
C ARG A 201 -18.07 27.24 40.19
N MET A 202 -17.77 26.09 39.61
CA MET A 202 -17.14 24.97 40.28
C MET A 202 -15.67 25.27 40.64
N PHE A 203 -14.94 25.98 39.76
CA PHE A 203 -13.54 26.36 40.02
C PHE A 203 -13.37 27.71 40.74
N ASN A 204 -14.44 28.49 40.98
CA ASN A 204 -14.41 29.75 41.74
C ASN A 204 -15.54 29.83 42.78
N PRO A 205 -15.55 28.97 43.80
CA PRO A 205 -16.63 28.97 44.82
C PRO A 205 -16.69 30.29 45.65
N ILE A 206 -15.54 30.96 45.84
CA ILE A 206 -15.43 32.19 46.61
C ILE A 206 -16.19 33.38 45.98
N LYS A 207 -16.13 33.53 44.62
CA LYS A 207 -16.87 34.58 43.91
C LYS A 207 -18.40 34.36 43.88
N SER A 208 -18.84 33.09 43.99
CA SER A 208 -20.28 32.78 44.04
C SER A 208 -20.93 33.14 45.39
N PHE A 209 -20.16 33.16 46.50
CA PHE A 209 -20.63 33.55 47.81
C PHE A 209 -20.61 35.08 48.01
N THR A 210 -19.58 35.76 47.48
CA THR A 210 -19.49 37.24 47.57
C THR A 210 -20.48 37.96 46.62
N GLY A 211 -20.84 37.35 45.47
CA GLY A 211 -21.86 37.91 44.54
C GLY A 211 -23.27 37.93 45.14
N LYS A 212 -23.68 36.91 45.89
CA LYS A 212 -24.97 36.90 46.60
C LYS A 212 -25.03 37.87 47.78
N ALA A 213 -23.89 38.13 48.42
CA ALA A 213 -23.84 39.11 49.54
C ALA A 213 -23.87 40.54 48.99
N SER A 214 -23.37 40.84 47.79
CA SER A 214 -23.44 42.16 47.16
C SER A 214 -24.80 42.47 46.54
N GLU A 215 -25.51 41.48 46.02
CA GLU A 215 -26.89 41.66 45.51
C GLU A 215 -27.87 41.93 46.62
N ILE A 216 -27.70 41.38 47.82
CA ILE A 216 -28.55 41.64 48.99
C ILE A 216 -28.29 43.04 49.60
N VAL A 217 -27.08 43.58 49.41
CA VAL A 217 -26.73 44.91 49.87
C VAL A 217 -27.12 46.00 48.85
N THR A 218 -27.13 45.74 47.57
CA THR A 218 -27.56 46.68 46.54
C THR A 218 -29.08 46.81 46.46
N ASP A 219 -29.86 45.76 46.75
CA ASP A 219 -31.35 45.82 46.74
C ASP A 219 -31.93 46.57 47.96
N LYS A 220 -31.15 46.87 49.02
CA LYS A 220 -31.54 47.65 50.16
C LYS A 220 -31.18 49.13 50.09
N LEU A 221 -30.41 49.56 49.05
CA LEU A 221 -29.95 50.94 48.89
C LEU A 221 -30.51 51.68 47.68
N SER A 222 -31.37 51.00 46.84
CA SER A 222 -31.95 51.65 45.66
C SER A 222 -33.43 52.00 45.72
N ASN A 223 -33.95 52.31 46.93
CA ASN A 223 -35.29 52.93 47.03
C ASN A 223 -35.10 54.30 47.74
N THR A 224 -34.62 55.29 47.00
CA THR A 224 -34.93 56.71 47.26
C THR A 224 -34.46 57.52 46.05
N ASP A 225 -35.44 58.05 45.32
CA ASP A 225 -35.53 59.31 44.57
C ASP A 225 -34.71 59.60 43.32
N SER A 226 -35.42 59.59 42.28
CA SER A 226 -35.86 60.74 41.44
C SER A 226 -34.85 61.44 40.46
N ASP A 227 -35.28 61.41 39.23
CA ASP A 227 -35.20 62.46 38.21
C ASP A 227 -33.92 63.10 37.68
N THR A 228 -33.91 63.06 36.44
CA THR A 228 -33.56 64.07 35.38
C THR A 228 -32.45 63.83 34.40
N THR A 229 -32.88 63.71 33.17
CA THR A 229 -32.34 64.33 31.95
C THR A 229 -30.87 64.11 31.52
N GLY A 230 -30.69 63.49 30.43
CA GLY A 230 -30.34 64.18 29.16
C GLY A 230 -28.91 63.94 28.60
N ILE A 231 -28.91 63.52 27.36
CA ILE A 231 -27.98 63.96 26.29
C ILE A 231 -26.59 63.26 26.13
N GLU A 232 -26.57 62.51 25.03
CA GLU A 232 -25.62 62.48 23.87
C GLU A 232 -24.11 62.34 24.02
N ASP A 233 -23.67 61.44 23.17
CA ASP A 233 -22.53 61.44 22.22
C ASP A 233 -21.10 61.28 22.69
N GLY A 234 -20.47 60.40 21.96
CA GLY A 234 -19.16 60.71 21.41
C GLY A 234 -18.03 59.66 21.62
N HIS A 235 -17.85 58.89 20.61
CA HIS A 235 -16.57 58.48 19.97
C HIS A 235 -15.22 58.53 20.75
N THR A 236 -14.46 57.59 20.60
CA THR A 236 -13.10 57.56 20.02
C THR A 236 -12.04 56.82 20.84
N LYS A 237 -11.54 55.77 20.25
CA LYS A 237 -10.17 55.25 19.99
C LYS A 237 -8.99 55.65 20.88
N LEU A 238 -8.08 54.68 20.85
CA LEU A 238 -6.60 54.67 20.95
C LEU A 238 -6.02 54.40 22.34
N SER A 239 -5.29 53.38 22.43
CA SER A 239 -3.89 53.00 22.13
C SER A 239 -2.95 53.09 23.32
N THR A 240 -2.22 52.05 23.45
CA THR A 240 -0.75 51.93 23.73
C THR A 240 -0.17 52.27 25.07
N GLU A 241 0.66 51.30 25.41
CA GLU A 241 2.02 51.34 25.99
C GLU A 241 2.18 51.46 27.50
N ASP A 242 2.82 50.48 27.98
CA ASP A 242 4.22 50.37 28.45
C ASP A 242 4.55 50.63 29.95
N TYR A 243 5.53 49.85 30.32
CA TYR A 243 6.57 49.97 31.33
C TYR A 243 6.42 49.28 32.71
N LYS A 244 7.17 48.17 32.76
CA LYS A 244 8.43 47.94 33.48
C LYS A 244 8.41 47.96 35.04
N THR A 245 8.94 46.83 35.47
CA THR A 245 10.03 46.61 36.46
C THR A 245 9.85 47.08 37.91
N THR A 246 10.03 46.22 38.87
CA THR A 246 11.32 45.89 39.53
C THR A 246 11.13 45.07 40.79
N ASN A 247 11.96 44.02 40.90
CA ASN A 247 12.77 43.56 42.04
C ASN A 247 12.24 43.66 43.47
N SER A 248 12.25 42.59 44.27
CA SER A 248 13.43 42.23 45.04
C SER A 248 13.06 41.31 46.20
N ALA A 249 13.70 40.17 46.27
CA ALA A 249 14.38 39.47 47.37
C ALA A 249 13.87 39.57 48.81
N LYS A 250 13.67 38.42 49.46
CA LYS A 250 14.53 37.87 50.51
C LYS A 250 13.82 36.71 51.28
N GLU A 251 14.46 35.57 51.21
CA GLU A 251 14.98 34.71 52.29
C GLU A 251 14.21 34.61 53.61
N THR A 252 13.95 33.41 53.98
CA THR A 252 14.34 32.59 55.17
C THR A 252 13.28 31.50 55.32
N GLY A 253 13.52 30.25 55.41
CA GLY A 253 14.49 29.45 56.11
C GLY A 253 13.79 28.48 57.04
N LYS A 254 14.20 27.21 56.94
CA LYS A 254 14.11 26.16 57.96
C LYS A 254 13.06 25.04 57.86
N ASP A 255 13.66 23.90 57.65
CA ASP A 255 13.60 22.61 58.37
C ASP A 255 12.28 21.85 58.44
N SER A 256 12.29 20.65 57.90
CA SER A 256 12.47 19.37 58.58
C SER A 256 12.02 18.18 57.75
N GLU A 257 12.97 17.34 57.50
CA GLU A 257 13.09 15.88 57.68
C GLU A 257 12.01 14.90 57.17
N PRO A 258 12.40 13.63 57.01
CA PRO A 258 12.24 12.89 55.77
C PRO A 258 11.23 11.74 55.87
N THR A 259 10.69 11.29 54.79
CA THR A 259 9.92 10.05 54.67
C THR A 259 10.71 8.94 53.99
N PRO A 260 10.45 7.68 54.35
CA PRO A 260 11.42 6.60 54.26
C PRO A 260 11.55 5.98 52.87
N VAL A 261 12.78 5.65 52.54
CA VAL A 261 13.21 4.80 51.43
C VAL A 261 12.79 3.36 51.76
N ILE A 262 12.00 2.75 50.90
CA ILE A 262 11.78 1.30 50.90
C ILE A 262 12.83 0.68 49.97
N ASP A 263 13.72 -0.05 50.59
CA ASP A 263 14.76 -0.88 50.01
C ASP A 263 14.11 -2.16 49.44
N LEU A 264 14.20 -2.35 48.12
CA LEU A 264 13.76 -3.54 47.39
C LEU A 264 14.96 -4.42 47.00
N THR A 265 15.71 -4.87 48.00
CA THR A 265 16.76 -5.90 47.82
C THR A 265 16.48 -7.14 48.65
N GLU A 266 15.28 -7.71 48.51
CA GLU A 266 15.04 -9.09 49.02
C GLU A 266 13.99 -9.75 48.11
N PHE A 267 14.43 -10.31 46.97
CA PHE A 267 13.81 -11.46 46.32
C PHE A 267 14.74 -11.98 45.17
N SER A 268 15.91 -12.45 45.59
CA SER A 268 16.76 -13.25 44.70
C SER A 268 17.23 -14.48 45.45
N ASN A 269 16.38 -15.47 45.60
CA ASN A 269 16.82 -16.85 45.87
C ASN A 269 15.65 -17.81 45.72
N LEU A 270 15.44 -18.30 44.53
CA LEU A 270 14.79 -19.60 44.28
C LEU A 270 15.26 -20.15 42.90
N GLY A 271 16.30 -20.92 42.94
CA GLY A 271 16.53 -22.18 42.29
C GLY A 271 16.42 -22.22 40.74
N ALA A 272 17.47 -21.81 40.02
CA ALA A 272 17.71 -22.27 38.66
C ALA A 272 18.64 -23.49 38.67
N LYS A 273 18.07 -24.67 38.47
CA LYS A 273 18.85 -25.89 38.12
C LYS A 273 19.31 -25.77 36.65
N LYS A 274 20.63 -25.77 36.46
CA LYS A 274 21.29 -25.99 35.18
C LYS A 274 21.00 -27.42 34.70
N PRO A 275 20.71 -27.69 33.44
CA PRO A 275 20.93 -29.00 32.83
C PRO A 275 22.38 -29.10 32.31
N SER A 276 23.00 -30.21 32.67
CA SER A 276 24.36 -30.60 32.29
C SER A 276 24.47 -30.87 30.78
N LYS A 277 25.65 -30.54 30.22
CA LYS A 277 26.12 -30.99 28.93
C LYS A 277 26.19 -32.54 28.92
N ALA A 278 25.46 -33.15 28.01
CA ALA A 278 25.72 -34.51 27.55
C ALA A 278 26.19 -34.43 26.10
N THR A 279 27.43 -34.77 25.92
CA THR A 279 28.09 -35.07 24.67
C THR A 279 27.50 -36.39 24.14
N ALA A 280 26.92 -36.36 22.95
CA ALA A 280 26.52 -37.58 22.24
C ALA A 280 27.33 -37.68 20.94
N GLU A 281 28.21 -38.67 20.93
CA GLU A 281 28.89 -39.19 19.74
C GLU A 281 27.90 -39.93 18.83
N PRO A 282 28.12 -39.98 17.50
CA PRO A 282 27.22 -40.63 16.58
C PRO A 282 27.39 -42.15 16.59
N ILE A 283 26.30 -42.83 16.92
CA ILE A 283 26.22 -44.31 16.78
C ILE A 283 25.89 -44.62 15.33
N ILE A 284 26.87 -45.28 14.68
CA ILE A 284 26.71 -45.94 13.39
C ILE A 284 25.92 -47.23 13.62
N THR A 285 24.69 -47.29 13.15
CA THR A 285 23.91 -48.54 13.13
C THR A 285 24.04 -49.18 11.75
N ALA A 286 24.70 -50.30 11.71
CA ALA A 286 24.82 -51.16 10.53
C ALA A 286 23.50 -51.80 10.14
N THR A 287 23.21 -51.78 8.88
CA THR A 287 22.10 -52.48 8.22
C THR A 287 22.40 -53.98 8.18
N PRO A 288 21.49 -54.87 8.57
CA PRO A 288 21.70 -56.31 8.35
C PRO A 288 21.33 -56.70 6.92
N THR A 289 22.23 -57.35 6.28
CA THR A 289 22.12 -58.04 4.98
C THR A 289 21.21 -59.26 5.15
N PRO A 290 20.21 -59.48 4.30
CA PRO A 290 19.51 -60.77 4.30
C PRO A 290 20.23 -61.81 3.48
N THR A 291 20.44 -62.94 4.10
CA THR A 291 20.96 -64.17 3.52
C THR A 291 19.99 -64.80 2.52
N PRO A 292 20.45 -65.42 1.42
CA PRO A 292 19.56 -66.02 0.42
C PRO A 292 19.05 -67.39 0.87
N ILE A 293 17.73 -67.52 0.82
CA ILE A 293 17.06 -68.83 0.91
C ILE A 293 16.98 -69.39 -0.50
N LYS A 294 17.59 -70.57 -0.70
CA LYS A 294 17.41 -71.41 -1.89
C LYS A 294 16.11 -72.17 -1.73
N THR A 295 15.24 -72.10 -2.74
CA THR A 295 14.28 -73.14 -3.05
C THR A 295 14.23 -73.35 -4.56
N ASP A 296 14.20 -74.60 -4.91
CA ASP A 296 14.35 -75.22 -6.24
C ASP A 296 13.09 -75.04 -7.10
N ASP A 297 13.42 -75.02 -8.43
CA ASP A 297 12.65 -75.51 -9.57
C ASP A 297 11.19 -75.11 -9.80
N GLU A 298 11.01 -74.23 -10.83
CA GLU A 298 10.11 -74.57 -11.97
C GLU A 298 10.49 -73.62 -13.14
N LYS A 299 10.94 -74.22 -14.27
CA LYS A 299 11.20 -73.60 -15.54
C LYS A 299 9.87 -73.12 -16.13
N LEU A 300 9.63 -71.79 -16.16
CA LEU A 300 8.69 -71.21 -17.06
C LEU A 300 9.47 -70.44 -18.18
N THR A 301 9.47 -71.01 -19.37
CA THR A 301 10.04 -70.33 -20.54
C THR A 301 8.97 -69.46 -21.16
N VAL A 302 9.12 -68.15 -21.03
CA VAL A 302 8.28 -67.13 -21.73
C VAL A 302 9.08 -66.71 -22.97
N GLU A 303 8.65 -67.07 -24.16
CA GLU A 303 9.11 -66.51 -25.41
C GLU A 303 8.43 -65.13 -25.61
N VAL A 304 9.23 -64.08 -25.51
CA VAL A 304 8.82 -62.71 -25.88
C VAL A 304 9.17 -62.54 -27.37
N GLY A 305 8.11 -62.30 -28.18
CA GLY A 305 8.31 -61.97 -29.58
C GLY A 305 9.25 -60.77 -29.75
N LYS A 306 10.17 -60.89 -30.72
CA LYS A 306 11.11 -59.81 -31.11
C LYS A 306 10.30 -58.75 -31.87
N ASP A 307 10.08 -57.61 -31.27
CA ASP A 307 9.66 -56.40 -31.97
C ASP A 307 10.81 -55.90 -32.85
N GLU A 308 10.55 -55.68 -34.14
CA GLU A 308 11.49 -55.08 -35.08
C GLU A 308 11.78 -53.65 -34.63
N LYS A 309 13.05 -53.39 -34.24
CA LYS A 309 13.56 -52.06 -33.94
C LYS A 309 13.54 -51.18 -35.20
N ALA A 310 12.69 -50.13 -35.21
CA ALA A 310 12.82 -49.03 -36.11
C ALA A 310 14.24 -48.41 -35.98
N LYS A 311 14.90 -48.15 -37.12
CA LYS A 311 16.16 -47.42 -37.18
C LYS A 311 15.91 -45.93 -36.94
N GLY A 312 15.75 -45.52 -35.67
CA GLY A 312 15.92 -44.14 -35.23
C GLY A 312 17.26 -44.05 -34.53
N GLU A 313 18.00 -42.98 -34.72
CA GLU A 313 19.21 -42.70 -33.99
C GLU A 313 18.91 -42.87 -32.49
N GLN A 314 19.51 -43.90 -31.87
CA GLN A 314 19.41 -44.10 -30.42
C GLN A 314 20.18 -42.97 -29.75
N LEU A 315 19.47 -42.04 -29.16
CA LEU A 315 20.05 -41.11 -28.17
C LEU A 315 20.74 -41.98 -27.09
N THR A 316 22.05 -41.87 -26.96
CA THR A 316 22.81 -42.57 -25.92
C THR A 316 22.28 -42.16 -24.54
N ASP A 317 22.23 -43.08 -23.58
CA ASP A 317 21.79 -42.79 -22.19
C ASP A 317 22.55 -41.60 -21.58
N GLU A 318 23.75 -41.31 -22.03
CA GLU A 318 24.54 -40.12 -21.66
C GLU A 318 23.94 -38.82 -22.21
N ALA A 319 23.36 -38.81 -23.42
CA ALA A 319 22.74 -37.62 -23.98
C ALA A 319 21.40 -37.30 -23.29
N ILE A 320 20.69 -38.33 -22.81
CA ILE A 320 19.41 -38.14 -22.09
C ILE A 320 19.66 -37.61 -20.67
N ASN A 321 20.78 -37.91 -20.02
CA ASN A 321 21.12 -37.53 -18.66
C ASN A 321 21.89 -36.20 -18.57
N THR A 322 22.37 -35.62 -19.68
CA THR A 322 23.05 -34.32 -19.66
C THR A 322 22.02 -33.19 -19.40
N PRO A 323 22.21 -32.32 -18.39
CA PRO A 323 21.34 -31.18 -18.18
C PRO A 323 21.27 -30.26 -19.39
N ILE A 324 20.12 -29.67 -19.63
CA ILE A 324 19.95 -28.66 -20.70
C ILE A 324 20.77 -27.44 -20.31
N ASN A 325 21.54 -26.88 -21.25
CA ASN A 325 22.24 -25.63 -21.00
C ASN A 325 21.24 -24.46 -21.15
N PRO A 326 20.95 -23.67 -20.11
CA PRO A 326 19.99 -22.57 -20.16
C PRO A 326 20.43 -21.45 -21.12
N LEU A 327 21.70 -21.40 -21.52
CA LEU A 327 22.24 -20.38 -22.42
C LEU A 327 22.04 -20.72 -23.92
N GLU A 328 21.59 -21.92 -24.26
CA GLU A 328 21.28 -22.28 -25.63
C GLU A 328 20.01 -21.53 -26.13
N PRO A 329 19.97 -21.13 -27.41
CA PRO A 329 20.99 -21.32 -28.48
C PRO A 329 22.12 -20.26 -28.44
N PHE A 330 22.11 -19.28 -27.57
CA PHE A 330 23.01 -18.12 -27.59
C PHE A 330 24.27 -18.29 -26.69
N THR A 331 24.87 -19.42 -26.67
CA THR A 331 26.06 -19.75 -25.84
C THR A 331 27.28 -18.87 -26.12
N ARG A 332 27.31 -18.15 -27.26
CA ARG A 332 28.39 -17.23 -27.65
C ARG A 332 28.24 -15.83 -27.07
N TYR A 333 27.11 -15.54 -26.45
CA TYR A 333 26.89 -14.23 -25.81
C TYR A 333 27.95 -13.96 -24.74
N LYS A 334 28.53 -12.75 -24.74
CA LYS A 334 29.51 -12.31 -23.78
C LYS A 334 28.92 -11.20 -22.91
N TYR A 335 29.06 -11.32 -21.59
CA TYR A 335 28.66 -10.25 -20.69
C TYR A 335 29.46 -8.97 -20.97
N PRO A 336 28.86 -7.77 -20.78
CA PRO A 336 29.56 -6.50 -20.93
C PRO A 336 30.83 -6.47 -20.05
N THR A 337 31.91 -5.92 -20.59
CA THR A 337 33.22 -5.85 -19.91
C THR A 337 33.33 -4.59 -19.07
N LEU A 338 34.11 -4.62 -17.99
CA LEU A 338 34.35 -3.46 -17.13
C LEU A 338 35.08 -2.32 -17.88
N SER A 339 35.71 -2.59 -19.02
CA SER A 339 36.39 -1.59 -19.84
C SER A 339 35.46 -0.57 -20.52
N LEU A 340 34.15 -0.87 -20.59
CA LEU A 340 33.09 0.04 -21.06
C LEU A 340 32.71 1.10 -20.04
N LEU A 341 33.19 0.98 -18.81
CA LEU A 341 32.90 1.88 -17.71
C LEU A 341 34.11 2.79 -17.40
N THR A 342 33.82 3.99 -16.97
CA THR A 342 34.85 4.95 -16.55
C THR A 342 35.49 4.50 -15.25
N LYS A 343 36.81 4.37 -15.24
CA LYS A 343 37.58 4.02 -14.05
C LYS A 343 37.57 5.17 -13.05
N ASP A 344 37.46 4.83 -11.78
CA ASP A 344 37.59 5.80 -10.70
C ASP A 344 39.06 6.15 -10.48
N GLU A 345 39.40 7.47 -10.48
CA GLU A 345 40.76 7.98 -10.28
C GLU A 345 41.37 7.58 -8.92
N ASN A 346 40.50 7.28 -7.91
CA ASN A 346 40.93 6.97 -6.55
C ASN A 346 40.66 5.52 -6.12
N ASP A 347 40.50 4.59 -7.05
CA ASP A 347 40.24 3.16 -6.75
C ASP A 347 39.01 2.99 -5.83
N GLY A 348 38.02 3.89 -5.91
CA GLY A 348 36.82 3.87 -5.10
C GLY A 348 37.04 4.12 -3.60
N LYS A 349 38.21 4.62 -3.19
CA LYS A 349 38.48 5.02 -1.81
C LYS A 349 38.01 6.46 -1.56
N PRO A 350 37.39 6.75 -0.40
CA PRO A 350 37.00 8.12 -0.06
C PRO A 350 38.25 8.99 0.13
N TYR A 351 38.15 10.24 -0.28
CA TYR A 351 39.16 11.23 0.02
C TYR A 351 39.15 11.55 1.51
N ILE A 352 40.30 11.35 2.20
CA ILE A 352 40.41 11.58 3.64
C ILE A 352 41.20 12.89 3.86
N ASP A 353 40.47 13.93 4.29
CA ASP A 353 41.08 15.19 4.76
C ASP A 353 41.12 15.16 6.30
N MET A 354 42.30 14.88 6.84
CA MET A 354 42.48 14.76 8.29
C MET A 354 42.31 16.10 9.03
N ASP A 355 42.56 17.22 8.36
CA ASP A 355 42.41 18.53 8.96
C ASP A 355 40.93 18.93 9.03
N GLU A 356 40.14 18.62 7.99
CA GLU A 356 38.70 18.78 8.01
C GLU A 356 38.05 17.93 9.10
N ILE A 357 38.45 16.66 9.23
CA ILE A 357 37.89 15.74 10.23
C ILE A 357 38.18 16.27 11.65
N LYS A 358 39.40 16.71 11.92
CA LYS A 358 39.79 17.30 13.21
C LYS A 358 39.02 18.55 13.53
N ALA A 359 38.91 19.47 12.57
CA ALA A 359 38.17 20.73 12.73
C ALA A 359 36.70 20.49 13.05
N TYR A 360 36.04 19.57 12.31
CA TYR A 360 34.66 19.22 12.58
C TYR A 360 34.47 18.49 13.93
N ASN A 361 35.42 17.64 14.31
CA ASN A 361 35.43 16.98 15.62
C ASN A 361 35.48 18.01 16.76
N GLU A 362 36.40 18.96 16.72
CA GLU A 362 36.56 20.02 17.70
C GLU A 362 35.29 20.90 17.79
N GLU A 363 34.71 21.29 16.64
CA GLU A 363 33.48 22.10 16.63
C GLU A 363 32.26 21.33 17.16
N ILE A 364 32.10 20.05 16.82
CA ILE A 364 31.01 19.21 17.37
C ILE A 364 31.11 19.13 18.90
N ILE A 365 32.31 18.85 19.45
CA ILE A 365 32.57 18.82 20.90
C ILE A 365 32.23 20.14 21.54
N LYS A 366 32.67 21.25 20.95
CA LYS A 366 32.47 22.62 21.46
C LYS A 366 30.98 22.98 21.47
N VAL A 367 30.25 22.67 20.40
CA VAL A 367 28.80 22.91 20.34
C VAL A 367 28.07 22.10 21.42
N LEU A 368 28.32 20.81 21.50
CA LEU A 368 27.66 19.96 22.49
C LEU A 368 27.96 20.37 23.92
N LYS A 369 29.22 20.74 24.19
CA LYS A 369 29.65 21.28 25.51
C LYS A 369 28.98 22.60 25.85
N SER A 370 28.76 23.50 24.87
CA SER A 370 28.04 24.78 25.11
C SER A 370 26.57 24.57 25.53
N PHE A 371 25.95 23.46 25.13
CA PHE A 371 24.60 23.06 25.55
C PHE A 371 24.58 22.15 26.79
N GLY A 372 25.75 22.03 27.49
CA GLY A 372 25.88 21.21 28.70
C GLY A 372 25.76 19.70 28.42
N ILE A 373 26.29 19.26 27.30
CA ILE A 373 26.40 17.85 26.88
C ILE A 373 27.86 17.47 26.89
N GLU A 374 28.27 16.63 27.85
CA GLU A 374 29.62 16.09 27.89
C GLU A 374 29.72 14.80 27.09
N ILE A 375 30.84 14.66 26.37
CA ILE A 375 31.12 13.51 25.52
C ILE A 375 32.26 12.72 26.13
N ARG A 376 32.14 11.37 26.23
CA ARG A 376 33.23 10.49 26.66
C ARG A 376 34.18 10.17 25.51
N GLU A 377 33.62 9.82 24.35
CA GLU A 377 34.37 9.38 23.18
C GLU A 377 33.71 9.86 21.90
N ILE A 378 34.51 10.16 20.90
CA ILE A 378 34.07 10.47 19.55
C ILE A 378 34.94 9.72 18.54
N LYS A 379 34.31 9.02 17.58
CA LYS A 379 34.95 8.26 16.52
C LYS A 379 34.41 8.74 15.17
N ALA A 380 35.29 9.07 14.25
CA ALA A 380 34.90 9.46 12.90
C ALA A 380 35.08 8.28 11.94
N THR A 381 34.05 8.03 11.10
CA THR A 381 34.08 7.07 10.00
C THR A 381 33.80 7.82 8.70
N VAL A 382 34.79 7.86 7.79
CA VAL A 382 34.71 8.62 6.53
C VAL A 382 34.07 7.76 5.45
N GLY A 383 32.96 8.24 4.92
CA GLY A 383 32.27 7.64 3.78
C GLY A 383 32.48 8.46 2.48
N PRO A 384 31.86 8.04 1.37
CA PRO A 384 32.07 8.70 0.06
C PRO A 384 31.62 10.16 0.03
N THR A 385 30.48 10.46 0.66
CA THR A 385 29.83 11.78 0.62
C THR A 385 29.61 12.39 2.00
N ILE A 386 29.65 11.58 3.04
CA ILE A 386 29.43 11.99 4.43
C ILE A 386 30.46 11.33 5.35
N THR A 387 30.74 12.01 6.46
CA THR A 387 31.50 11.44 7.58
C THR A 387 30.55 11.22 8.76
N LEU A 388 30.56 10.01 9.32
CA LEU A 388 29.79 9.63 10.52
C LEU A 388 30.66 9.85 11.76
N TYR A 389 30.22 10.77 12.64
CA TYR A 389 30.80 10.97 13.97
C TYR A 389 29.97 10.20 14.98
N GLU A 390 30.52 9.07 15.47
CA GLU A 390 29.90 8.25 16.53
C GLU A 390 30.32 8.85 17.88
N ILE A 391 29.36 9.33 18.66
CA ILE A 391 29.61 9.92 19.99
C ILE A 391 29.01 9.06 21.09
N THR A 392 29.77 8.94 22.19
CA THR A 392 29.33 8.34 23.45
C THR A 392 29.11 9.46 24.46
N PRO A 393 27.84 9.83 24.75
CA PRO A 393 27.55 10.86 25.73
C PRO A 393 27.87 10.41 27.15
N ALA A 394 28.10 11.34 28.08
CA ALA A 394 28.22 11.04 29.50
C ALA A 394 26.90 10.51 30.06
N GLU A 395 26.96 9.85 31.24
CA GLU A 395 25.75 9.31 31.89
C GLU A 395 24.77 10.41 32.31
N GLY A 396 23.47 10.09 32.22
CA GLY A 396 22.40 11.03 32.57
C GLY A 396 21.95 11.98 31.46
N ILE A 397 22.60 11.98 30.30
CA ILE A 397 22.22 12.85 29.16
C ILE A 397 21.08 12.23 28.39
N ARG A 398 19.98 12.96 28.25
CA ARG A 398 18.81 12.53 27.47
C ARG A 398 19.11 12.63 25.97
N ILE A 399 18.87 11.54 25.23
CA ILE A 399 19.08 11.44 23.77
C ILE A 399 18.31 12.53 23.01
N THR A 400 17.09 12.87 23.45
CA THR A 400 16.26 13.91 22.81
C THR A 400 16.93 15.29 22.85
N LYS A 401 17.75 15.58 23.87
CA LYS A 401 18.48 16.86 23.98
C LYS A 401 19.50 16.97 22.84
N ILE A 402 20.21 15.87 22.51
CA ILE A 402 21.19 15.87 21.42
C ILE A 402 20.49 15.92 20.06
N ARG A 403 19.40 15.18 19.88
CA ARG A 403 18.64 15.19 18.61
C ARG A 403 18.11 16.56 18.23
N ASN A 404 17.71 17.37 19.21
CA ASN A 404 17.19 18.72 18.95
C ASN A 404 18.27 19.75 18.58
N LEU A 405 19.55 19.39 18.65
CA LEU A 405 20.67 20.27 18.27
C LEU A 405 21.13 20.08 16.82
N GLU A 406 20.36 19.37 16.01
CA GLU A 406 20.69 19.08 14.61
C GLU A 406 20.96 20.36 13.80
N ASP A 407 20.05 21.34 13.88
CA ASP A 407 20.16 22.63 13.19
C ASP A 407 21.30 23.49 13.74
N ASP A 408 21.51 23.48 15.06
CA ASP A 408 22.60 24.23 15.72
C ASP A 408 23.98 23.69 15.30
N ILE A 409 24.11 22.36 15.21
CA ILE A 409 25.34 21.71 14.74
C ILE A 409 25.54 22.01 13.26
N ALA A 410 24.51 21.91 12.41
CA ALA A 410 24.60 22.22 10.99
C ALA A 410 25.05 23.68 10.75
N LEU A 411 24.48 24.62 11.49
CA LEU A 411 24.84 26.03 11.40
C LEU A 411 26.32 26.27 11.75
N ARG A 412 26.80 25.69 12.86
CA ARG A 412 28.16 25.84 13.33
C ARG A 412 29.21 25.25 12.38
N LEU A 413 28.90 24.09 11.81
CA LEU A 413 29.76 23.42 10.84
C LEU A 413 29.65 24.02 9.44
N SER A 414 28.77 25.01 9.24
CA SER A 414 28.43 25.57 7.92
C SER A 414 28.10 24.48 6.89
N ALA A 415 27.45 23.39 7.37
CA ALA A 415 27.11 22.24 6.57
C ALA A 415 25.72 22.41 5.93
N LEU A 416 25.52 21.86 4.73
CA LEU A 416 24.24 21.91 3.99
C LEU A 416 23.09 21.16 4.68
N GLY A 417 23.39 20.40 5.72
CA GLY A 417 22.48 19.64 6.55
C GLY A 417 23.26 18.58 7.33
N VAL A 418 22.86 18.38 8.57
CA VAL A 418 23.40 17.33 9.44
C VAL A 418 22.24 16.42 9.77
N ARG A 419 22.48 15.13 9.95
CA ARG A 419 21.45 14.19 10.38
C ARG A 419 21.92 13.46 11.63
N ILE A 420 21.06 13.39 12.63
CA ILE A 420 21.38 12.71 13.90
C ILE A 420 20.64 11.38 14.01
N ILE A 421 21.40 10.29 14.12
CA ILE A 421 20.90 8.92 14.38
C ILE A 421 21.07 8.63 15.86
N ALA A 422 19.99 8.62 16.61
CA ALA A 422 20.06 8.49 18.04
C ALA A 422 18.97 7.57 18.60
N PRO A 423 19.32 6.38 19.12
CA PRO A 423 20.65 5.76 19.13
C PRO A 423 21.01 5.10 17.78
N ILE A 424 22.30 4.78 17.57
CA ILE A 424 22.71 3.89 16.47
C ILE A 424 22.28 2.47 16.84
N PRO A 425 21.54 1.77 15.96
CA PRO A 425 21.08 0.42 16.20
C PRO A 425 22.23 -0.53 16.56
N GLY A 426 22.08 -1.24 17.68
CA GLY A 426 23.06 -2.22 18.15
C GLY A 426 24.35 -1.69 18.78
N LYS A 427 24.59 -0.36 18.86
CA LYS A 427 25.82 0.21 19.39
C LYS A 427 25.67 1.02 20.67
N GLY A 428 24.48 1.48 21.04
CA GLY A 428 24.28 2.37 22.21
C GLY A 428 24.97 3.74 22.12
N THR A 429 25.48 4.11 20.95
CA THR A 429 26.12 5.40 20.63
C THR A 429 25.17 6.26 19.78
N ILE A 430 25.49 7.53 19.64
CA ILE A 430 24.75 8.48 18.81
C ILE A 430 25.61 8.82 17.59
N GLY A 431 25.02 8.74 16.41
CA GLY A 431 25.68 9.11 15.16
C GLY A 431 25.30 10.52 14.71
N ILE A 432 26.29 11.31 14.34
CA ILE A 432 26.11 12.60 13.69
C ILE A 432 26.71 12.48 12.28
N GLU A 433 25.87 12.51 11.27
CA GLU A 433 26.26 12.42 9.86
C GLU A 433 26.48 13.83 9.33
N VAL A 434 27.71 14.13 8.94
CA VAL A 434 28.14 15.45 8.43
C VAL A 434 28.57 15.31 6.97
N PRO A 435 28.09 16.16 6.03
CA PRO A 435 28.54 16.17 4.65
C PRO A 435 30.01 16.52 4.50
N ASN A 436 30.74 15.77 3.68
CA ASN A 436 32.11 16.09 3.31
C ASN A 436 32.16 17.33 2.41
N LYS A 437 33.18 18.21 2.54
CA LYS A 437 33.38 19.35 1.65
C LYS A 437 33.70 18.89 0.22
N LYS A 438 34.59 17.91 0.09
CA LYS A 438 34.90 17.25 -1.18
C LYS A 438 34.15 15.91 -1.21
N ARG A 439 33.14 15.82 -2.07
CA ARG A 439 32.34 14.61 -2.24
C ARG A 439 32.93 13.78 -3.37
N HIS A 440 32.95 12.46 -3.16
CA HIS A 440 33.35 11.50 -4.17
C HIS A 440 32.10 10.85 -4.78
N ASN A 441 32.03 10.87 -6.11
CA ASN A 441 31.05 10.05 -6.82
C ASN A 441 31.50 8.60 -6.74
N VAL A 442 30.59 7.71 -6.42
CA VAL A 442 30.84 6.28 -6.44
C VAL A 442 30.68 5.78 -7.87
N SER A 443 31.79 5.38 -8.54
CA SER A 443 31.70 4.89 -9.92
C SER A 443 31.04 3.53 -10.00
N MET A 444 30.29 3.25 -11.07
CA MET A 444 29.69 1.93 -11.31
C MET A 444 30.76 0.87 -11.49
N GLU A 445 31.90 1.20 -12.11
CA GLU A 445 33.04 0.29 -12.27
C GLU A 445 33.56 -0.23 -10.92
N SER A 446 33.79 0.66 -9.93
CA SER A 446 34.32 0.28 -8.61
C SER A 446 33.42 -0.70 -7.86
N ILE A 447 32.13 -0.70 -8.15
CA ILE A 447 31.15 -1.59 -7.53
C ILE A 447 31.07 -2.93 -8.26
N LEU A 448 30.93 -2.90 -9.58
CA LEU A 448 30.89 -4.13 -10.38
C LEU A 448 32.19 -4.92 -10.32
N ASN A 449 33.34 -4.23 -10.16
CA ASN A 449 34.65 -4.85 -9.97
C ASN A 449 34.85 -5.43 -8.55
N SER A 450 33.95 -5.16 -7.60
CA SER A 450 34.09 -5.64 -6.23
C SER A 450 33.93 -7.15 -6.14
N LYS A 451 34.72 -7.77 -5.25
CA LYS A 451 34.62 -9.20 -4.95
C LYS A 451 33.18 -9.61 -4.57
N LYS A 452 32.49 -8.76 -3.82
CA LYS A 452 31.12 -9.00 -3.35
C LYS A 452 30.14 -9.15 -4.52
N PHE A 453 30.28 -8.35 -5.60
CA PHE A 453 29.45 -8.48 -6.78
C PHE A 453 29.85 -9.65 -7.67
N GLN A 454 31.16 -9.82 -7.88
CA GLN A 454 31.66 -10.89 -8.76
C GLN A 454 31.31 -12.30 -8.25
N GLU A 455 31.45 -12.54 -6.93
CA GLU A 455 31.23 -13.85 -6.29
C GLU A 455 29.79 -14.04 -5.75
N THR A 456 28.87 -13.08 -6.05
CA THR A 456 27.51 -13.19 -5.53
C THR A 456 26.76 -14.39 -6.09
N LYS A 457 25.97 -15.05 -5.22
CA LYS A 457 25.06 -16.15 -5.56
C LYS A 457 23.60 -15.70 -5.66
N TYR A 458 23.36 -14.39 -5.73
CA TYR A 458 22.02 -13.85 -5.88
C TYR A 458 21.46 -14.16 -7.26
N ASP A 459 20.18 -14.50 -7.31
CA ASP A 459 19.52 -14.81 -8.60
C ASP A 459 19.30 -13.53 -9.43
N LEU A 460 18.88 -12.42 -8.80
CA LEU A 460 18.76 -11.09 -9.45
C LEU A 460 19.49 -10.03 -8.61
N PRO A 461 20.84 -9.94 -8.70
CA PRO A 461 21.60 -8.98 -7.93
C PRO A 461 21.40 -7.56 -8.47
N ILE A 462 20.83 -6.70 -7.65
CA ILE A 462 20.77 -5.26 -7.91
C ILE A 462 21.79 -4.55 -7.02
N VAL A 463 22.71 -3.86 -7.64
CA VAL A 463 23.66 -3.01 -6.95
C VAL A 463 23.01 -1.66 -6.71
N LEU A 464 23.21 -1.07 -5.56
CA LEU A 464 22.66 0.23 -5.23
C LEU A 464 23.74 1.30 -4.99
N GLY A 465 24.93 0.92 -4.47
CA GLY A 465 25.96 1.89 -4.21
C GLY A 465 26.92 1.47 -3.08
N LYS A 466 27.40 2.43 -2.30
CA LYS A 466 28.24 2.22 -1.11
C LYS A 466 27.58 2.78 0.14
N THR A 467 27.74 2.05 1.27
CA THR A 467 27.32 2.50 2.59
C THR A 467 28.23 3.61 3.12
N ILE A 468 27.87 4.16 4.29
CA ILE A 468 28.72 5.13 5.01
C ILE A 468 30.08 4.52 5.38
N THR A 469 30.13 3.20 5.61
CA THR A 469 31.39 2.48 5.88
C THR A 469 32.19 2.13 4.63
N ASN A 470 31.82 2.67 3.48
CA ASN A 470 32.41 2.43 2.16
C ASN A 470 32.31 0.97 1.67
N GLU A 471 31.37 0.20 2.22
CA GLU A 471 31.09 -1.16 1.77
C GLU A 471 30.08 -1.15 0.62
N VAL A 472 30.28 -2.01 -0.38
CA VAL A 472 29.35 -2.20 -1.48
C VAL A 472 28.01 -2.69 -0.95
N PHE A 473 26.95 -1.96 -1.25
CA PHE A 473 25.57 -2.32 -0.91
C PHE A 473 24.84 -2.86 -2.12
N MET A 474 24.34 -4.08 -1.99
CA MET A 474 23.60 -4.80 -3.03
C MET A 474 22.46 -5.60 -2.41
N ALA A 475 21.41 -5.80 -3.16
CA ALA A 475 20.23 -6.57 -2.76
C ALA A 475 19.88 -7.62 -3.82
N ASP A 476 19.13 -8.64 -3.41
CA ASP A 476 18.58 -9.65 -4.30
C ASP A 476 17.10 -9.33 -4.57
N LEU A 477 16.77 -8.99 -5.81
CA LEU A 477 15.41 -8.63 -6.18
C LEU A 477 14.43 -9.81 -6.00
N THR A 478 14.90 -11.05 -6.06
CA THR A 478 14.03 -12.22 -5.80
C THR A 478 13.58 -12.31 -4.35
N LYS A 479 14.42 -11.81 -3.42
CA LYS A 479 14.07 -11.74 -1.98
C LYS A 479 13.22 -10.53 -1.65
N ILE A 480 13.39 -9.44 -2.42
CA ILE A 480 12.62 -8.21 -2.31
C ILE A 480 11.85 -8.05 -3.63
N PRO A 481 10.74 -8.77 -3.78
CA PRO A 481 10.14 -9.00 -5.10
C PRO A 481 9.71 -7.73 -5.82
N HIS A 482 9.37 -6.69 -5.06
CA HIS A 482 8.89 -5.43 -5.61
C HIS A 482 9.53 -4.26 -4.86
N LEU A 483 9.94 -3.24 -5.61
CA LEU A 483 10.71 -2.10 -5.12
C LEU A 483 10.00 -0.79 -5.47
N LEU A 484 9.78 0.05 -4.48
CA LEU A 484 9.30 1.43 -4.65
C LEU A 484 10.49 2.37 -4.58
N VAL A 485 10.65 3.21 -5.60
CA VAL A 485 11.71 4.21 -5.69
C VAL A 485 11.09 5.60 -5.77
N ALA A 486 11.47 6.52 -4.89
CA ALA A 486 10.96 7.88 -4.96
C ALA A 486 12.03 8.92 -4.65
N GLY A 487 11.88 10.12 -5.20
CA GLY A 487 12.81 11.23 -4.99
C GLY A 487 12.46 12.44 -5.82
N ALA A 488 12.86 13.64 -5.37
CA ALA A 488 12.62 14.85 -6.12
C ALA A 488 13.45 14.89 -7.43
N THR A 489 13.03 15.70 -8.37
CA THR A 489 13.71 15.87 -9.67
C THR A 489 15.20 16.25 -9.47
N GLY A 490 16.09 15.60 -10.22
CA GLY A 490 17.53 15.86 -10.16
C GLY A 490 18.25 15.31 -8.91
N GLN A 491 17.57 14.51 -8.05
CA GLN A 491 18.18 13.98 -6.82
C GLN A 491 18.79 12.58 -6.97
N GLY A 492 18.75 11.99 -8.18
CA GLY A 492 19.42 10.71 -8.48
C GLY A 492 18.48 9.54 -8.77
N LYS A 493 17.13 9.73 -8.83
CA LYS A 493 16.16 8.67 -9.12
C LYS A 493 16.47 7.94 -10.43
N SER A 494 16.61 8.66 -11.53
CA SER A 494 16.86 8.07 -12.85
C SER A 494 18.23 7.40 -12.93
N VAL A 495 19.26 7.99 -12.33
CA VAL A 495 20.58 7.35 -12.20
C VAL A 495 20.46 6.04 -11.40
N GLY A 496 19.69 6.03 -10.31
CA GLY A 496 19.46 4.82 -9.51
C GLY A 496 18.77 3.71 -10.28
N LEU A 497 17.79 4.03 -11.14
CA LEU A 497 17.13 3.05 -12.02
C LEU A 497 18.13 2.50 -13.05
N ASN A 498 18.93 3.37 -13.66
CA ASN A 498 19.98 2.97 -14.60
C ASN A 498 21.04 2.07 -13.95
N VAL A 499 21.44 2.35 -12.72
CA VAL A 499 22.37 1.52 -11.94
C VAL A 499 21.77 0.12 -11.71
N ILE A 500 20.48 0.03 -11.40
CA ILE A 500 19.79 -1.26 -11.23
C ILE A 500 19.76 -2.02 -12.56
N ILE A 501 19.35 -1.41 -13.66
CA ILE A 501 19.30 -2.04 -14.98
C ILE A 501 20.70 -2.53 -15.38
N THR A 502 21.69 -1.67 -15.31
CA THR A 502 23.08 -2.03 -15.66
C THR A 502 23.59 -3.20 -14.81
N SER A 503 23.31 -3.23 -13.51
CA SER A 503 23.74 -4.35 -12.65
C SER A 503 23.14 -5.69 -13.08
N LEU A 504 21.91 -5.70 -13.58
CA LEU A 504 21.25 -6.88 -14.12
C LEU A 504 21.88 -7.31 -15.44
N LEU A 505 22.15 -6.37 -16.37
CA LEU A 505 22.78 -6.64 -17.68
C LEU A 505 24.19 -7.21 -17.54
N TYR A 506 24.96 -6.82 -16.51
CA TYR A 506 26.29 -7.37 -16.24
C TYR A 506 26.29 -8.76 -15.63
N LYS A 507 25.15 -9.27 -15.18
CA LYS A 507 25.08 -10.56 -14.44
C LYS A 507 24.17 -11.59 -15.07
N LYS A 508 23.24 -11.18 -15.95
CA LYS A 508 22.21 -12.05 -16.51
C LYS A 508 22.32 -12.17 -18.03
N HIS A 509 22.10 -13.41 -18.48
CA HIS A 509 22.04 -13.74 -19.91
C HIS A 509 20.64 -13.34 -20.47
N PRO A 510 20.53 -13.00 -21.77
CA PRO A 510 19.24 -12.68 -22.40
C PRO A 510 18.17 -13.76 -22.25
N ASN A 511 18.57 -15.04 -22.18
CA ASN A 511 17.65 -16.16 -21.95
C ASN A 511 17.15 -16.26 -20.50
N GLU A 512 17.88 -15.66 -19.53
CA GLU A 512 17.54 -15.73 -18.12
C GLU A 512 16.75 -14.53 -17.63
N LEU A 513 16.81 -13.40 -18.35
CA LEU A 513 16.21 -12.13 -17.94
C LEU A 513 15.52 -11.43 -19.09
N LYS A 514 14.32 -10.95 -18.87
CA LYS A 514 13.60 -10.03 -19.75
C LYS A 514 13.18 -8.78 -18.97
N LEU A 515 13.17 -7.64 -19.66
CA LEU A 515 12.81 -6.34 -19.12
C LEU A 515 11.54 -5.83 -19.79
N VAL A 516 10.68 -5.18 -19.03
CA VAL A 516 9.55 -4.39 -19.51
C VAL A 516 9.75 -2.98 -19.00
N LEU A 517 10.12 -2.06 -19.89
CA LEU A 517 10.43 -0.68 -19.54
C LEU A 517 9.29 0.24 -19.94
N ILE A 518 8.77 0.99 -18.95
CA ILE A 518 7.63 1.89 -19.08
C ILE A 518 8.09 3.31 -18.74
N ASP A 519 8.07 4.19 -19.76
CA ASP A 519 8.50 5.59 -19.64
C ASP A 519 7.48 6.54 -20.29
N PRO A 520 6.48 7.00 -19.54
CA PRO A 520 5.46 7.91 -20.05
C PRO A 520 6.00 9.25 -20.56
N LYS A 521 7.23 9.62 -20.16
CA LYS A 521 7.86 10.91 -20.50
C LYS A 521 8.77 10.83 -21.72
N LYS A 522 9.10 9.63 -22.20
CA LYS A 522 10.03 9.38 -23.35
C LYS A 522 11.45 9.95 -23.15
N VAL A 523 11.97 9.97 -21.94
CA VAL A 523 13.25 10.64 -21.63
C VAL A 523 14.30 9.69 -21.07
N GLU A 524 13.92 8.83 -20.13
CA GLU A 524 14.89 8.13 -19.28
C GLU A 524 15.32 6.78 -19.87
N PHE A 525 14.41 6.04 -20.51
CA PHE A 525 14.67 4.67 -20.97
C PHE A 525 14.91 4.53 -22.47
N SER A 526 14.76 5.58 -23.28
CA SER A 526 14.98 5.52 -24.72
C SER A 526 16.39 5.02 -25.12
N VAL A 527 17.38 5.23 -24.25
CA VAL A 527 18.76 4.76 -24.44
C VAL A 527 18.86 3.22 -24.50
N TYR A 528 17.88 2.46 -23.98
CA TYR A 528 17.85 1.01 -23.97
C TYR A 528 17.17 0.38 -25.20
N SER A 529 16.65 1.17 -26.14
CA SER A 529 16.03 0.64 -27.36
C SER A 529 16.94 -0.29 -28.17
N PRO A 530 18.27 -0.08 -28.30
CA PRO A 530 19.16 -0.97 -29.06
C PRO A 530 19.22 -2.42 -28.53
N ILE A 531 18.96 -2.64 -27.24
CA ILE A 531 18.99 -4.01 -26.66
C ILE A 531 17.63 -4.70 -26.66
N ALA A 532 16.66 -4.19 -27.39
CA ALA A 532 15.28 -4.69 -27.40
C ALA A 532 15.19 -6.19 -27.70
N ASP A 533 15.80 -6.64 -28.77
CA ASP A 533 15.78 -8.03 -29.22
C ASP A 533 16.34 -8.98 -28.17
N HIS A 534 17.39 -8.54 -27.44
CA HIS A 534 18.05 -9.36 -26.46
C HIS A 534 17.29 -9.43 -25.13
N PHE A 535 16.84 -8.29 -24.61
CA PHE A 535 16.39 -8.20 -23.24
C PHE A 535 14.94 -7.73 -23.05
N MET A 536 14.23 -7.22 -24.07
CA MET A 536 12.86 -6.74 -23.87
C MET A 536 11.81 -7.82 -24.02
N ALA A 537 10.65 -7.56 -23.40
CA ALA A 537 9.42 -8.31 -23.61
C ALA A 537 8.28 -7.35 -23.94
N GLN A 538 7.52 -7.64 -25.00
CA GLN A 538 6.43 -6.80 -25.54
C GLN A 538 5.23 -7.64 -25.98
N VAL A 539 4.09 -7.00 -26.21
CA VAL A 539 2.84 -7.69 -26.59
C VAL A 539 2.70 -7.88 -28.09
N ASP A 540 3.17 -6.91 -28.88
CA ASP A 540 3.17 -6.92 -30.35
C ASP A 540 4.54 -6.55 -30.88
N ASP A 541 4.95 -7.15 -32.00
CA ASP A 541 6.21 -6.85 -32.68
C ASP A 541 6.27 -5.42 -33.26
N ASP A 542 5.12 -4.84 -33.58
CA ASP A 542 5.02 -3.44 -34.06
C ASP A 542 5.05 -2.39 -32.94
N ASP A 543 5.12 -2.81 -31.69
CA ASP A 543 5.19 -1.90 -30.54
C ASP A 543 6.60 -1.30 -30.37
N GLU A 544 6.65 -0.02 -29.95
CA GLU A 544 7.92 0.59 -29.51
C GLU A 544 8.48 -0.24 -28.34
N PRO A 545 9.80 -0.59 -28.33
CA PRO A 545 10.40 -1.43 -27.27
C PRO A 545 10.27 -0.81 -25.87
N ILE A 546 10.20 0.51 -25.80
CA ILE A 546 9.95 1.25 -24.57
C ILE A 546 8.49 1.72 -24.60
N ILE A 547 7.71 1.30 -23.62
CA ILE A 547 6.28 1.56 -23.58
C ILE A 547 6.02 2.97 -23.05
N THR A 548 5.44 3.82 -23.91
CA THR A 548 5.24 5.24 -23.62
C THR A 548 3.76 5.63 -23.56
N ASP A 549 2.90 4.92 -24.29
CA ASP A 549 1.46 5.16 -24.33
C ASP A 549 0.73 4.46 -23.18
N VAL A 550 -0.18 5.19 -22.49
CA VAL A 550 -0.89 4.68 -21.31
C VAL A 550 -1.80 3.49 -21.65
N THR A 551 -2.40 3.47 -22.84
CA THR A 551 -3.26 2.36 -23.28
C THR A 551 -2.45 1.09 -23.45
N LYS A 552 -1.26 1.22 -24.10
CA LYS A 552 -0.30 0.14 -24.24
C LYS A 552 0.23 -0.34 -22.90
N VAL A 553 0.47 0.57 -21.93
CA VAL A 553 0.84 0.20 -20.54
C VAL A 553 -0.23 -0.68 -19.90
N VAL A 554 -1.50 -0.29 -19.99
CA VAL A 554 -2.62 -1.07 -19.43
C VAL A 554 -2.69 -2.45 -20.08
N ARG A 555 -2.55 -2.52 -21.42
CA ARG A 555 -2.53 -3.78 -22.20
C ARG A 555 -1.38 -4.68 -21.74
N THR A 556 -0.16 -4.16 -21.64
CA THR A 556 1.02 -4.91 -21.19
C THR A 556 0.88 -5.41 -19.74
N LEU A 557 0.36 -4.60 -18.84
CA LEU A 557 0.13 -5.02 -17.44
C LEU A 557 -0.93 -6.14 -17.34
N LYS A 558 -1.99 -6.10 -18.17
CA LYS A 558 -2.99 -7.17 -18.27
C LYS A 558 -2.38 -8.43 -18.89
N SER A 559 -1.55 -8.29 -19.91
CA SER A 559 -0.78 -9.39 -20.53
C SER A 559 0.14 -10.06 -19.50
N LEU A 560 0.86 -9.29 -18.68
CA LEU A 560 1.69 -9.83 -17.59
C LEU A 560 0.87 -10.58 -16.53
N CYS A 561 -0.37 -10.16 -16.26
CA CYS A 561 -1.29 -10.93 -15.40
C CYS A 561 -1.68 -12.27 -16.05
N THR A 562 -1.93 -12.29 -17.36
CA THR A 562 -2.21 -13.52 -18.11
C THR A 562 -1.01 -14.47 -18.10
N LEU A 563 0.19 -13.95 -18.34
CA LEU A 563 1.43 -14.72 -18.25
C LEU A 563 1.67 -15.27 -16.85
N MET A 564 1.41 -14.48 -15.83
CA MET A 564 1.52 -14.89 -14.44
C MET A 564 0.63 -16.10 -14.16
N ASP A 565 -0.63 -16.07 -14.58
CA ASP A 565 -1.58 -17.16 -14.41
C ASP A 565 -1.13 -18.42 -15.16
N HIS A 566 -0.67 -18.27 -16.41
CA HIS A 566 -0.13 -19.37 -17.20
C HIS A 566 1.09 -20.02 -16.50
N ARG A 567 2.02 -19.21 -16.00
CA ARG A 567 3.18 -19.72 -15.24
C ARG A 567 2.77 -20.47 -13.97
N TYR A 568 1.72 -20.02 -13.28
CA TYR A 568 1.17 -20.75 -12.12
C TYR A 568 0.62 -22.11 -12.52
N ASP A 569 -0.07 -22.23 -13.67
CA ASP A 569 -0.56 -23.51 -14.18
C ASP A 569 0.61 -24.47 -14.48
N LEU A 570 1.68 -23.96 -15.11
CA LEU A 570 2.89 -24.77 -15.36
C LEU A 570 3.62 -25.17 -14.06
N LEU A 571 3.71 -24.29 -13.08
CA LEU A 571 4.27 -24.62 -11.75
C LEU A 571 3.46 -25.74 -11.09
N LYS A 572 2.14 -25.67 -11.17
CA LYS A 572 1.22 -26.67 -10.62
C LYS A 572 1.38 -28.03 -11.30
N LEU A 573 1.46 -28.05 -12.65
CA LEU A 573 1.70 -29.27 -13.42
C LEU A 573 3.05 -29.89 -13.07
N ALA A 574 4.09 -29.06 -12.91
CA ALA A 574 5.43 -29.50 -12.54
C ALA A 574 5.58 -29.89 -11.04
N GLY A 575 4.58 -29.60 -10.20
CA GLY A 575 4.69 -29.74 -8.74
C GLY A 575 5.83 -28.90 -8.16
N ALA A 576 6.10 -27.70 -8.74
CA ALA A 576 7.14 -26.79 -8.29
C ALA A 576 6.51 -25.63 -7.48
N ARG A 577 7.24 -25.13 -6.47
CA ARG A 577 6.77 -24.05 -5.58
C ARG A 577 7.13 -22.65 -6.08
N ASN A 578 8.17 -22.56 -6.91
CA ASN A 578 8.68 -21.30 -7.44
C ASN A 578 9.42 -21.53 -8.75
N LEU A 579 9.70 -20.42 -9.48
CA LEU A 579 10.39 -20.41 -10.75
C LEU A 579 11.75 -21.14 -10.71
N LYS A 580 12.54 -20.96 -9.66
CA LYS A 580 13.87 -21.57 -9.54
C LYS A 580 13.79 -23.09 -9.48
N GLU A 581 12.89 -23.63 -8.66
CA GLU A 581 12.64 -25.07 -8.57
C GLU A 581 12.10 -25.64 -9.87
N TYR A 582 11.22 -24.89 -10.56
CA TYR A 582 10.68 -25.29 -11.86
C TYR A 582 11.78 -25.34 -12.91
N ASN A 583 12.57 -24.27 -13.07
CA ASN A 583 13.68 -24.23 -14.04
C ASN A 583 14.74 -25.30 -13.73
N ASP A 584 15.05 -25.58 -12.45
CA ASP A 584 15.94 -26.66 -12.08
C ASP A 584 15.42 -28.02 -12.56
N LYS A 585 14.13 -28.31 -12.37
CA LYS A 585 13.50 -29.53 -12.88
C LYS A 585 13.54 -29.59 -14.42
N PHE A 586 13.30 -28.47 -15.09
CA PHE A 586 13.33 -28.39 -16.57
C PHE A 586 14.74 -28.66 -17.10
N LEU A 587 15.75 -27.99 -16.55
CA LEU A 587 17.15 -28.15 -16.95
C LEU A 587 17.67 -29.58 -16.75
N HIS A 588 17.18 -30.28 -15.71
CA HIS A 588 17.52 -31.69 -15.46
C HIS A 588 16.62 -32.67 -16.22
N ARG A 589 15.89 -32.22 -17.26
CA ARG A 589 15.00 -33.02 -18.12
C ARG A 589 13.90 -33.80 -17.38
N ARG A 590 13.44 -33.26 -16.23
CA ARG A 590 12.38 -33.87 -15.43
C ARG A 590 10.97 -33.41 -15.85
N LEU A 591 10.89 -32.44 -16.77
CA LEU A 591 9.64 -31.89 -17.33
C LEU A 591 9.64 -32.12 -18.84
N ASN A 592 8.50 -32.60 -19.39
CA ASN A 592 8.38 -32.88 -20.81
C ASN A 592 7.95 -31.63 -21.58
N PRO A 593 8.73 -31.12 -22.56
CA PRO A 593 8.36 -29.98 -23.39
C PRO A 593 7.06 -30.19 -24.20
N GLU A 594 6.73 -31.44 -24.57
CA GLU A 594 5.47 -31.76 -25.28
C GLU A 594 4.20 -31.45 -24.48
N HIS A 595 4.33 -31.33 -23.14
CA HIS A 595 3.28 -30.88 -22.25
C HIS A 595 3.27 -29.35 -22.03
N GLY A 596 3.97 -28.60 -22.90
CA GLY A 596 4.05 -27.14 -22.86
C GLY A 596 5.03 -26.60 -21.81
N HIS A 597 5.90 -27.46 -21.26
CA HIS A 597 6.94 -27.00 -20.35
C HIS A 597 8.09 -26.34 -21.13
N GLU A 598 8.51 -25.17 -20.68
CA GLU A 598 9.58 -24.36 -21.25
C GLU A 598 10.47 -23.75 -20.17
N PHE A 599 11.67 -23.31 -20.54
CA PHE A 599 12.49 -22.53 -19.63
C PHE A 599 11.90 -21.13 -19.43
N MET A 600 11.65 -20.73 -18.20
CA MET A 600 11.03 -19.45 -17.89
C MET A 600 12.09 -18.42 -17.45
N PRO A 601 12.31 -17.32 -18.20
CA PRO A 601 13.16 -16.23 -17.76
C PRO A 601 12.52 -15.45 -16.61
N TYR A 602 13.35 -14.79 -15.80
CA TYR A 602 12.87 -13.72 -14.91
C TYR A 602 12.38 -12.54 -15.73
N ILE A 603 11.33 -11.88 -15.28
CA ILE A 603 10.82 -10.65 -15.90
C ILE A 603 10.91 -9.53 -14.87
N VAL A 604 11.55 -8.42 -15.23
CA VAL A 604 11.64 -7.22 -14.39
C VAL A 604 10.94 -6.06 -15.09
N VAL A 605 9.83 -5.63 -14.50
CA VAL A 605 9.05 -4.49 -14.98
C VAL A 605 9.54 -3.24 -14.27
N ILE A 606 9.90 -2.19 -15.00
CA ILE A 606 10.41 -0.94 -14.44
C ILE A 606 9.57 0.23 -14.97
N ILE A 607 8.97 0.98 -14.05
CA ILE A 607 8.15 2.15 -14.35
C ILE A 607 8.87 3.39 -13.85
N ASP A 608 9.25 4.32 -14.75
CA ASP A 608 9.98 5.54 -14.36
C ASP A 608 9.10 6.54 -13.59
N GLU A 609 7.89 6.79 -14.05
CA GLU A 609 6.98 7.73 -13.37
C GLU A 609 5.57 7.15 -13.20
N PHE A 610 5.41 6.43 -12.10
CA PHE A 610 4.13 5.81 -11.72
C PHE A 610 3.02 6.84 -11.47
N GLY A 611 3.41 8.04 -10.99
CA GLY A 611 2.46 9.11 -10.72
C GLY A 611 1.67 9.56 -11.94
N ASP A 612 2.33 9.66 -13.11
CA ASP A 612 1.66 10.09 -14.34
C ASP A 612 0.67 9.03 -14.85
N LEU A 613 0.99 7.74 -14.70
CA LEU A 613 0.09 6.64 -15.04
C LEU A 613 -1.17 6.61 -14.16
N ILE A 614 -1.01 6.75 -12.85
CA ILE A 614 -2.14 6.78 -11.90
C ILE A 614 -3.03 7.99 -12.13
N MET A 615 -2.45 9.14 -12.45
CA MET A 615 -3.23 10.36 -12.72
C MET A 615 -4.04 10.26 -14.01
N THR A 616 -3.58 9.48 -15.00
CA THR A 616 -4.22 9.34 -16.31
C THR A 616 -5.22 8.19 -16.35
N ALA A 617 -4.82 6.97 -15.97
CA ALA A 617 -5.62 5.76 -16.07
C ALA A 617 -6.12 5.22 -14.70
N GLY A 618 -5.67 5.78 -13.59
CA GLY A 618 -6.20 5.49 -12.25
C GLY A 618 -6.26 4.00 -11.94
N LYS A 619 -7.48 3.47 -11.74
CA LYS A 619 -7.71 2.08 -11.34
C LYS A 619 -7.32 1.05 -12.40
N GLU A 620 -7.33 1.40 -13.68
CA GLU A 620 -6.99 0.47 -14.76
C GLU A 620 -5.52 0.04 -14.70
N VAL A 621 -4.64 0.92 -14.22
CA VAL A 621 -3.23 0.63 -13.96
C VAL A 621 -3.02 0.08 -12.54
N GLU A 622 -3.72 0.62 -11.53
CA GLU A 622 -3.54 0.21 -10.11
C GLU A 622 -3.91 -1.26 -9.88
N MET A 623 -5.01 -1.73 -10.49
CA MET A 623 -5.50 -3.10 -10.29
C MET A 623 -4.53 -4.19 -10.79
N PRO A 624 -4.03 -4.15 -12.04
CA PRO A 624 -3.02 -5.12 -12.50
C PRO A 624 -1.72 -5.04 -11.71
N ILE A 625 -1.24 -3.84 -11.38
CA ILE A 625 -0.03 -3.66 -10.55
C ILE A 625 -0.20 -4.30 -9.18
N ALA A 626 -1.34 -4.07 -8.51
CA ALA A 626 -1.62 -4.68 -7.22
C ALA A 626 -1.67 -6.21 -7.31
N ARG A 627 -2.27 -6.77 -8.36
CA ARG A 627 -2.35 -8.22 -8.61
C ARG A 627 -0.97 -8.83 -8.83
N ILE A 628 -0.15 -8.23 -9.70
CA ILE A 628 1.25 -8.65 -9.92
C ILE A 628 2.03 -8.57 -8.61
N ALA A 629 1.95 -7.47 -7.88
CA ALA A 629 2.70 -7.28 -6.65
C ALA A 629 2.31 -8.26 -5.52
N GLN A 630 1.08 -8.78 -5.52
CA GLN A 630 0.63 -9.78 -4.56
C GLN A 630 1.05 -11.21 -4.93
N LEU A 631 1.04 -11.56 -6.20
CA LEU A 631 1.11 -12.95 -6.63
C LEU A 631 2.38 -13.30 -7.44
N ALA A 632 2.99 -12.36 -8.15
CA ALA A 632 3.98 -12.67 -9.19
C ALA A 632 5.36 -13.13 -8.70
N ARG A 633 5.67 -13.01 -7.40
CA ARG A 633 6.97 -13.40 -6.81
C ARG A 633 7.35 -14.85 -7.13
N ALA A 634 6.42 -15.78 -6.96
CA ALA A 634 6.70 -17.21 -7.13
C ALA A 634 6.98 -17.59 -8.59
N VAL A 635 6.41 -16.82 -9.54
CA VAL A 635 6.55 -17.05 -10.99
C VAL A 635 7.64 -16.20 -11.63
N GLY A 636 8.47 -15.51 -10.82
CA GLY A 636 9.66 -14.79 -11.28
C GLY A 636 9.37 -13.48 -12.03
N ILE A 637 8.23 -12.83 -11.77
CA ILE A 637 7.92 -11.49 -12.27
C ILE A 637 8.12 -10.49 -11.12
N HIS A 638 8.99 -9.52 -11.33
CA HIS A 638 9.37 -8.52 -10.34
C HIS A 638 9.05 -7.12 -10.86
N MET A 639 8.73 -6.19 -9.96
CA MET A 639 8.33 -4.85 -10.37
C MET A 639 9.08 -3.78 -9.58
N ILE A 640 9.57 -2.78 -10.29
CA ILE A 640 10.17 -1.56 -9.74
C ILE A 640 9.32 -0.38 -10.20
N ILE A 641 8.66 0.28 -9.26
CA ILE A 641 7.89 1.49 -9.57
C ILE A 641 8.61 2.71 -9.02
N ALA A 642 8.75 3.73 -9.85
CA ALA A 642 9.39 4.96 -9.43
C ALA A 642 8.47 6.17 -9.59
N THR A 643 8.67 7.21 -8.76
CA THR A 643 7.93 8.46 -8.86
C THR A 643 8.72 9.65 -8.34
N GLN A 644 8.54 10.80 -8.96
CA GLN A 644 9.04 12.09 -8.50
C GLN A 644 8.02 12.82 -7.60
N ARG A 645 6.78 12.29 -7.52
CA ARG A 645 5.65 12.89 -6.80
C ARG A 645 5.13 11.96 -5.69
N PRO A 646 5.83 11.89 -4.54
CA PRO A 646 5.45 11.00 -3.45
C PRO A 646 4.25 11.54 -2.66
N THR A 647 3.06 11.47 -3.24
CA THR A 647 1.80 11.87 -2.59
C THR A 647 1.00 10.64 -2.14
N THR A 648 0.10 10.80 -1.18
CA THR A 648 -0.77 9.72 -0.69
C THR A 648 -1.77 9.23 -1.72
N SER A 649 -2.09 10.05 -2.72
CA SER A 649 -2.93 9.68 -3.87
C SER A 649 -2.22 8.76 -4.86
N ILE A 650 -0.87 8.81 -4.93
CA ILE A 650 -0.04 7.99 -5.81
C ILE A 650 0.49 6.77 -5.04
N ILE A 651 1.12 6.99 -3.89
CA ILE A 651 1.65 5.93 -3.02
C ILE A 651 0.57 5.58 -1.98
N THR A 652 -0.42 4.79 -2.42
CA THR A 652 -1.53 4.35 -1.57
C THR A 652 -1.08 3.32 -0.53
N GLY A 653 -1.92 3.08 0.50
CA GLY A 653 -1.64 2.04 1.50
C GLY A 653 -1.52 0.65 0.87
N ASN A 654 -2.29 0.37 -0.20
CA ASN A 654 -2.25 -0.88 -0.93
C ASN A 654 -0.92 -1.09 -1.65
N ILE A 655 -0.39 -0.05 -2.31
CA ILE A 655 0.94 -0.07 -2.93
C ILE A 655 2.02 -0.31 -1.86
N LYS A 656 1.99 0.40 -0.73
CA LYS A 656 2.97 0.24 0.34
C LYS A 656 2.99 -1.16 0.96
N ALA A 657 1.83 -1.81 1.07
CA ALA A 657 1.71 -3.17 1.61
C ALA A 657 2.39 -4.22 0.71
N ASN A 658 2.34 -4.00 -0.62
CA ASN A 658 2.84 -4.95 -1.61
C ASN A 658 4.27 -4.66 -2.10
N PHE A 659 4.80 -3.47 -1.80
CA PHE A 659 6.18 -3.05 -2.12
C PHE A 659 7.01 -2.94 -0.83
N PRO A 660 7.56 -4.05 -0.32
CA PRO A 660 8.30 -4.07 0.94
C PRO A 660 9.66 -3.39 0.84
N GLY A 661 10.31 -3.46 -0.32
CA GLY A 661 11.55 -2.73 -0.60
C GLY A 661 11.25 -1.28 -0.99
N ARG A 662 11.93 -0.32 -0.34
CA ARG A 662 11.71 1.10 -0.61
C ARG A 662 13.02 1.85 -0.65
N ILE A 663 13.16 2.69 -1.67
CA ILE A 663 14.29 3.60 -1.83
C ILE A 663 13.75 5.03 -1.84
N ALA A 664 14.26 5.87 -0.97
CA ALA A 664 13.99 7.29 -0.98
C ALA A 664 15.29 8.06 -1.25
N PHE A 665 15.39 8.68 -2.39
CA PHE A 665 16.34 9.78 -2.65
C PHE A 665 15.89 11.04 -1.91
N LYS A 666 16.65 12.10 -1.97
CA LYS A 666 16.28 13.37 -1.34
C LYS A 666 14.90 13.83 -1.81
N VAL A 667 14.06 14.21 -0.85
CA VAL A 667 12.73 14.80 -1.05
C VAL A 667 12.66 16.18 -0.40
N SER A 668 11.64 16.96 -0.80
CA SER A 668 11.52 18.35 -0.36
C SER A 668 10.99 18.47 1.06
N SER A 669 10.10 17.56 1.49
CA SER A 669 9.43 17.66 2.79
C SER A 669 9.60 16.40 3.64
N MET A 670 9.45 16.57 4.96
CA MET A 670 9.37 15.45 5.91
C MET A 670 8.14 14.57 5.65
N MET A 671 7.04 15.16 5.14
CA MET A 671 5.83 14.40 4.81
C MET A 671 6.07 13.46 3.65
N ASP A 672 6.79 13.90 2.59
CA ASP A 672 7.16 13.05 1.46
C ASP A 672 7.99 11.85 1.93
N SER A 673 8.96 12.08 2.85
CA SER A 673 9.73 11.00 3.46
C SER A 673 8.83 9.98 4.17
N ARG A 674 7.83 10.45 4.94
CA ARG A 674 6.87 9.57 5.64
C ARG A 674 5.95 8.82 4.67
N ILE A 675 5.59 9.43 3.55
CA ILE A 675 4.78 8.74 2.54
C ILE A 675 5.57 7.57 1.94
N ILE A 676 6.87 7.72 1.69
CA ILE A 676 7.71 6.68 1.09
C ILE A 676 8.12 5.64 2.15
N LEU A 677 8.75 6.09 3.24
CA LEU A 677 9.46 5.23 4.21
C LEU A 677 8.70 4.98 5.52
N ASP A 678 7.50 5.54 5.69
CA ASP A 678 6.74 5.59 6.95
C ASP A 678 7.49 6.30 8.10
N ARG A 679 8.59 6.99 7.80
CA ARG A 679 9.45 7.71 8.76
C ARG A 679 10.14 8.91 8.13
N PRO A 680 10.58 9.89 8.93
CA PRO A 680 11.37 11.03 8.43
C PRO A 680 12.79 10.60 8.07
N GLY A 681 13.52 11.45 7.36
CA GLY A 681 14.96 11.34 7.10
C GLY A 681 15.37 11.53 5.64
N ALA A 682 14.49 11.23 4.65
CA ALA A 682 14.83 11.46 3.25
C ALA A 682 14.90 12.96 2.86
N ASN A 683 14.23 13.82 3.60
CA ASN A 683 14.34 15.29 3.46
C ASN A 683 15.70 15.84 3.92
N GLN A 684 16.41 15.11 4.79
CA GLN A 684 17.72 15.49 5.34
C GLN A 684 18.91 14.96 4.51
N LEU A 685 18.63 14.22 3.43
CA LEU A 685 19.67 13.75 2.50
C LEU A 685 20.32 14.90 1.77
N ILE A 686 21.56 14.67 1.31
CA ILE A 686 22.34 15.69 0.62
C ILE A 686 21.84 15.88 -0.82
N GLY A 687 21.30 14.82 -1.45
CA GLY A 687 20.98 14.75 -2.88
C GLY A 687 22.10 14.11 -3.69
N MET A 688 22.06 14.24 -5.01
CA MET A 688 23.09 13.71 -5.93
C MET A 688 23.33 12.19 -5.74
N GLY A 689 22.24 11.42 -5.60
CA GLY A 689 22.32 9.97 -5.42
C GLY A 689 22.40 9.50 -3.97
N ASP A 690 22.42 10.39 -2.98
CA ASP A 690 22.29 10.03 -1.58
C ASP A 690 20.87 9.55 -1.29
N MET A 691 20.71 8.33 -0.76
CA MET A 691 19.43 7.68 -0.58
C MET A 691 19.33 6.91 0.72
N LEU A 692 18.10 6.67 1.15
CA LEU A 692 17.73 5.72 2.20
C LEU A 692 17.09 4.48 1.58
N TYR A 693 17.65 3.33 1.85
CA TYR A 693 17.09 2.03 1.49
C TYR A 693 16.41 1.41 2.70
N LEU A 694 15.16 1.00 2.57
CA LEU A 694 14.36 0.36 3.61
C LEU A 694 13.90 -1.02 3.11
N ASN A 695 14.23 -2.04 3.89
CA ASN A 695 13.67 -3.38 3.77
C ASN A 695 13.60 -3.97 5.19
N GLY A 696 12.42 -3.95 5.77
CA GLY A 696 12.22 -4.25 7.20
C GLY A 696 12.13 -3.00 8.06
N ASN A 697 12.74 -3.03 9.26
CA ASN A 697 12.47 -2.00 10.28
C ASN A 697 13.38 -0.78 10.22
N GLU A 698 14.59 -0.86 9.66
CA GLU A 698 15.55 0.24 9.73
C GLU A 698 16.10 0.61 8.35
N PRO A 699 16.13 1.93 8.03
CA PRO A 699 16.69 2.37 6.77
C PRO A 699 18.22 2.40 6.82
N THR A 700 18.83 1.88 5.77
CA THR A 700 20.27 1.99 5.53
C THR A 700 20.53 3.16 4.60
N ARG A 701 21.45 4.06 4.97
CA ARG A 701 21.90 5.16 4.09
C ARG A 701 22.94 4.63 3.12
N VAL A 702 22.75 4.92 1.84
CA VAL A 702 23.58 4.44 0.74
C VAL A 702 23.83 5.61 -0.21
N GLN A 703 25.08 5.81 -0.60
CA GLN A 703 25.41 6.66 -1.73
C GLN A 703 25.27 5.85 -3.01
N CYS A 704 24.31 6.22 -3.87
CA CYS A 704 24.07 5.57 -5.14
C CYS A 704 25.32 5.61 -6.03
N ALA A 705 25.55 4.52 -6.76
CA ALA A 705 26.54 4.53 -7.83
C ALA A 705 26.14 5.54 -8.91
N PHE A 706 27.14 6.01 -9.62
CA PHE A 706 26.97 6.90 -10.77
C PHE A 706 27.37 6.17 -12.04
N ILE A 707 26.51 6.25 -13.03
CA ILE A 707 26.75 5.83 -14.41
C ILE A 707 26.25 6.94 -15.35
N SER A 708 27.03 7.28 -16.35
CA SER A 708 26.66 8.28 -17.34
C SER A 708 25.84 7.68 -18.47
N THR A 709 25.04 8.50 -19.15
CA THR A 709 24.28 8.09 -20.34
C THR A 709 25.19 7.57 -21.47
N LYS A 710 26.42 8.12 -21.57
CA LYS A 710 27.41 7.67 -22.52
C LYS A 710 27.85 6.23 -22.26
N GLU A 711 28.18 5.87 -21.01
CA GLU A 711 28.54 4.51 -20.61
C GLU A 711 27.39 3.53 -20.88
N ILE A 712 26.14 3.92 -20.60
CA ILE A 712 24.96 3.11 -20.91
C ILE A 712 24.86 2.88 -22.43
N GLY A 713 25.08 3.91 -23.24
CA GLY A 713 25.10 3.79 -24.70
C GLY A 713 26.15 2.80 -25.21
N GLU A 714 27.40 2.88 -24.70
CA GLU A 714 28.48 1.97 -25.05
C GLU A 714 28.19 0.51 -24.63
N ILE A 715 27.53 0.31 -23.48
CA ILE A 715 27.09 -1.02 -23.03
C ILE A 715 26.00 -1.56 -23.96
N ASN A 716 25.04 -0.75 -24.31
CA ASN A 716 23.91 -1.17 -25.16
C ASN A 716 24.39 -1.48 -26.59
N GLU A 717 25.26 -0.67 -27.15
CA GLU A 717 25.90 -0.93 -28.45
C GLU A 717 26.72 -2.24 -28.44
N PHE A 718 27.44 -2.50 -27.34
CA PHE A 718 28.17 -3.75 -27.18
C PHE A 718 27.23 -4.96 -27.15
N ILE A 719 26.04 -4.86 -26.53
CA ILE A 719 25.05 -5.95 -26.48
C ILE A 719 24.36 -6.12 -27.84
N GLU A 720 23.93 -5.04 -28.48
CA GLU A 720 23.26 -5.04 -29.79
C GLU A 720 24.06 -5.76 -30.86
N HIS A 721 25.38 -5.59 -30.90
CA HIS A 721 26.26 -6.18 -31.89
C HIS A 721 26.56 -7.68 -31.69
N GLN A 722 25.93 -8.34 -30.68
CA GLN A 722 26.15 -9.75 -30.41
C GLN A 722 25.08 -10.64 -31.07
N SER A 723 25.44 -11.92 -31.23
CA SER A 723 24.47 -12.92 -31.65
C SER A 723 23.44 -13.14 -30.51
N GLY A 724 22.18 -12.90 -30.80
CA GLY A 724 21.11 -13.01 -29.84
C GLY A 724 19.77 -13.35 -30.52
N PRO A 725 18.65 -13.25 -29.81
CA PRO A 725 17.32 -13.27 -30.38
C PRO A 725 17.18 -12.20 -31.45
N THR A 726 16.35 -12.47 -32.45
CA THR A 726 16.09 -11.55 -33.57
C THR A 726 14.89 -10.65 -33.35
N HIS A 727 14.15 -10.89 -32.30
CA HIS A 727 12.99 -10.13 -31.88
C HIS A 727 12.83 -10.20 -30.36
N PRO A 728 12.19 -9.21 -29.73
CA PRO A 728 11.87 -9.23 -28.31
C PRO A 728 11.02 -10.44 -27.91
N MET A 729 10.99 -10.77 -26.61
CA MET A 729 10.12 -11.84 -26.12
C MET A 729 8.65 -11.43 -26.26
N GLU A 730 7.85 -12.22 -26.95
CA GLU A 730 6.41 -12.01 -27.03
C GLU A 730 5.73 -12.28 -25.67
N LEU A 731 4.87 -11.37 -25.25
CA LEU A 731 3.97 -11.53 -24.14
C LEU A 731 2.59 -11.98 -24.66
N PRO A 732 1.84 -12.83 -23.92
CA PRO A 732 0.54 -13.32 -24.37
C PRO A 732 -0.46 -12.18 -24.49
N GLU A 733 -1.38 -12.29 -25.45
CA GLU A 733 -2.51 -11.36 -25.53
C GLU A 733 -3.27 -11.33 -24.19
N PRO A 734 -3.63 -10.14 -23.69
CA PRO A 734 -4.43 -10.06 -22.48
C PRO A 734 -5.76 -10.77 -22.68
N LYS A 735 -6.13 -11.66 -21.77
CA LYS A 735 -7.48 -12.22 -21.74
C LYS A 735 -8.44 -11.05 -21.62
N GLY A 736 -9.34 -10.89 -22.61
CA GLY A 736 -10.34 -9.84 -22.57
C GLY A 736 -11.08 -9.94 -21.25
N ASP A 737 -11.12 -8.83 -20.52
CA ASP A 737 -12.04 -8.70 -19.40
C ASP A 737 -13.44 -8.82 -19.99
N ASP A 738 -14.17 -9.89 -19.62
CA ASP A 738 -15.61 -9.98 -19.86
C ASP A 738 -16.40 -8.92 -19.05
N SER A 739 -15.70 -7.92 -18.51
CA SER A 739 -16.26 -6.79 -17.75
C SER A 739 -15.49 -5.51 -18.05
N GLU A 740 -16.13 -4.65 -18.81
CA GLU A 740 -15.99 -3.21 -18.98
C GLU A 740 -15.63 -2.72 -20.40
N GLY A 741 -16.59 -1.99 -20.90
CA GLY A 741 -16.72 -1.46 -22.22
C GLY A 741 -15.55 -0.63 -22.71
N SER A 742 -15.08 -0.98 -23.87
CA SER A 742 -14.59 -0.02 -24.84
C SER A 742 -15.48 -0.17 -26.09
N GLY A 743 -16.22 0.90 -26.38
CA GLY A 743 -16.92 1.00 -27.62
C GLY A 743 -15.90 1.09 -28.76
N ASN A 744 -15.61 -0.03 -29.36
CA ASN A 744 -15.11 -0.07 -30.72
C ASN A 744 -16.13 -0.86 -31.53
N THR A 745 -16.81 -0.13 -32.42
CA THR A 745 -17.64 -0.66 -33.50
C THR A 745 -16.73 -1.39 -34.50
N GLY A 746 -16.24 -2.56 -34.12
CA GLY A 746 -15.48 -3.45 -34.95
C GLY A 746 -16.14 -4.81 -34.99
N ASP A 747 -16.68 -5.12 -36.11
CA ASP A 747 -17.10 -6.42 -36.69
C ASP A 747 -17.39 -7.55 -35.68
N ALA A 748 -18.67 -7.74 -35.33
CA ALA A 748 -19.13 -8.95 -34.67
C ALA A 748 -18.80 -10.17 -35.56
N ASP A 749 -17.92 -11.03 -35.10
CA ASP A 749 -17.53 -12.24 -35.78
C ASP A 749 -18.74 -13.17 -35.94
N MET A 750 -19.15 -13.44 -37.20
CA MET A 750 -20.21 -14.39 -37.53
C MET A 750 -19.70 -15.83 -37.64
N GLY A 751 -18.38 -16.03 -37.54
CA GLY A 751 -17.77 -17.37 -37.56
C GLY A 751 -17.94 -18.13 -36.22
N SER A 752 -18.29 -17.44 -35.13
CA SER A 752 -18.53 -18.04 -33.80
C SER A 752 -19.78 -17.43 -33.19
N LEU A 753 -20.94 -18.03 -33.41
CA LEU A 753 -22.21 -17.61 -32.82
C LEU A 753 -22.24 -17.92 -31.33
N ASP A 754 -22.75 -16.97 -30.54
CA ASP A 754 -22.95 -17.17 -29.10
C ASP A 754 -23.90 -18.37 -28.86
N PRO A 755 -23.64 -19.25 -27.88
CA PRO A 755 -24.52 -20.37 -27.55
C PRO A 755 -26.00 -20.01 -27.32
N PHE A 756 -26.27 -18.77 -26.89
CA PHE A 756 -27.63 -18.26 -26.68
C PHE A 756 -28.22 -17.56 -27.90
N PHE A 757 -27.55 -17.57 -29.07
CA PHE A 757 -27.98 -16.83 -30.25
C PHE A 757 -29.39 -17.23 -30.71
N GLU A 758 -29.68 -18.53 -30.88
CA GLU A 758 -30.96 -19.03 -31.32
C GLU A 758 -32.09 -18.72 -30.35
N GLU A 759 -31.85 -18.93 -29.04
CA GLU A 759 -32.83 -18.65 -27.99
C GLU A 759 -33.08 -17.13 -27.83
N ALA A 760 -32.05 -16.30 -28.00
CA ALA A 760 -32.19 -14.86 -27.99
C ALA A 760 -32.97 -14.35 -29.21
N ALA A 761 -32.72 -14.89 -30.40
CA ALA A 761 -33.48 -14.62 -31.60
C ALA A 761 -34.97 -14.92 -31.42
N ARG A 762 -35.31 -16.12 -30.92
CA ARG A 762 -36.70 -16.51 -30.60
C ARG A 762 -37.33 -15.53 -29.58
N SER A 763 -36.57 -15.16 -28.56
CA SER A 763 -37.04 -14.25 -27.52
C SER A 763 -37.37 -12.86 -28.06
N VAL A 764 -36.52 -12.33 -28.96
CA VAL A 764 -36.71 -11.04 -29.63
C VAL A 764 -37.91 -11.07 -30.56
N ILE A 765 -38.12 -12.14 -31.33
CA ILE A 765 -39.27 -12.31 -32.22
C ILE A 765 -40.57 -12.39 -31.41
N VAL A 766 -40.60 -13.20 -30.36
CA VAL A 766 -41.82 -13.37 -29.53
C VAL A 766 -42.18 -12.08 -28.82
N SER A 767 -41.22 -11.31 -28.35
CA SER A 767 -41.45 -10.04 -27.66
C SER A 767 -41.66 -8.85 -28.60
N GLN A 768 -41.28 -8.96 -29.88
CA GLN A 768 -41.23 -7.90 -30.87
C GLN A 768 -40.47 -6.65 -30.37
N GLN A 769 -39.42 -6.91 -29.58
CA GLN A 769 -38.56 -5.87 -29.00
C GLN A 769 -37.11 -6.28 -29.02
N GLY A 770 -36.27 -5.59 -29.80
CA GLY A 770 -34.81 -5.77 -29.81
C GLY A 770 -34.14 -4.99 -28.67
N SER A 771 -34.29 -5.47 -27.42
CA SER A 771 -33.77 -4.77 -26.24
C SER A 771 -32.62 -5.54 -25.57
N THR A 772 -31.42 -4.96 -25.56
CA THR A 772 -30.24 -5.52 -24.89
C THR A 772 -30.51 -5.80 -23.40
N SER A 773 -31.24 -4.93 -22.69
CA SER A 773 -31.59 -5.10 -21.28
C SER A 773 -32.64 -6.22 -21.05
N MET A 774 -33.45 -6.55 -22.05
CA MET A 774 -34.36 -7.69 -22.01
C MET A 774 -33.59 -9.00 -22.13
N ILE A 775 -32.64 -9.10 -23.08
CA ILE A 775 -31.74 -10.25 -23.25
C ILE A 775 -30.90 -10.45 -22.01
N GLN A 776 -30.28 -9.39 -21.45
CA GLN A 776 -29.51 -9.44 -20.23
C GLN A 776 -30.28 -10.09 -19.08
N ARG A 777 -31.52 -9.64 -18.85
CA ARG A 777 -32.36 -10.16 -17.73
C ARG A 777 -32.86 -11.59 -17.98
N ARG A 778 -33.21 -11.90 -19.23
CA ARG A 778 -33.80 -13.22 -19.54
C ARG A 778 -32.77 -14.35 -19.49
N PHE A 779 -31.53 -14.10 -19.94
CA PHE A 779 -30.46 -15.09 -19.97
C PHE A 779 -29.48 -14.95 -18.80
N SER A 780 -29.67 -13.96 -17.88
CA SER A 780 -28.80 -13.68 -16.75
C SER A 780 -27.33 -13.47 -17.16
N ILE A 781 -27.09 -12.82 -18.29
CA ILE A 781 -25.75 -12.54 -18.85
C ILE A 781 -25.34 -11.08 -18.62
N GLY A 782 -24.02 -10.79 -18.70
CA GLY A 782 -23.51 -9.42 -18.60
C GLY A 782 -23.98 -8.52 -19.75
N TYR A 783 -24.05 -7.21 -19.52
CA TYR A 783 -24.53 -6.21 -20.51
C TYR A 783 -23.74 -6.26 -21.82
N ASN A 784 -22.42 -6.45 -21.77
CA ASN A 784 -21.56 -6.51 -22.93
C ASN A 784 -21.80 -7.76 -23.80
N ARG A 785 -22.04 -8.93 -23.16
CA ARG A 785 -22.39 -10.16 -23.88
C ARG A 785 -23.78 -10.03 -24.50
N ALA A 786 -24.74 -9.42 -23.81
CA ALA A 786 -26.03 -9.13 -24.36
C ALA A 786 -25.96 -8.12 -25.54
N GLY A 787 -25.03 -7.15 -25.47
CA GLY A 787 -24.73 -6.23 -26.57
C GLY A 787 -24.19 -6.94 -27.80
N ARG A 788 -23.13 -7.76 -27.66
CA ARG A 788 -22.56 -8.57 -28.76
C ARG A 788 -23.59 -9.50 -29.40
N LEU A 789 -24.43 -10.07 -28.57
CA LEU A 789 -25.50 -10.97 -29.03
C LEU A 789 -26.55 -10.20 -29.84
N MET A 790 -26.89 -8.95 -29.45
CA MET A 790 -27.72 -8.03 -30.22
C MET A 790 -27.06 -7.61 -31.54
N ASP A 791 -25.75 -7.43 -31.57
CA ASP A 791 -25.01 -7.07 -32.78
C ASP A 791 -24.90 -8.27 -33.75
N GLN A 792 -24.78 -9.50 -33.25
CA GLN A 792 -24.90 -10.72 -34.06
C GLN A 792 -26.32 -10.87 -34.63
N LEU A 793 -27.38 -10.56 -33.88
CA LEU A 793 -28.78 -10.56 -34.34
C LEU A 793 -29.02 -9.48 -35.42
N GLU A 794 -28.37 -8.32 -35.35
CA GLU A 794 -28.41 -7.28 -36.37
C GLU A 794 -27.74 -7.74 -37.68
N LYS A 795 -26.52 -8.32 -37.59
CA LYS A 795 -25.82 -8.84 -38.77
C LYS A 795 -26.56 -10.00 -39.42
N ALA A 796 -27.26 -10.81 -38.63
CA ALA A 796 -28.11 -11.88 -39.16
C ALA A 796 -29.42 -11.35 -39.77
N GLY A 797 -29.69 -10.03 -39.70
CA GLY A 797 -30.89 -9.43 -40.24
C GLY A 797 -32.16 -9.70 -39.42
N ILE A 798 -32.02 -10.08 -38.17
CA ILE A 798 -33.15 -10.36 -37.24
C ILE A 798 -33.66 -9.07 -36.59
N VAL A 799 -32.74 -8.15 -36.27
CA VAL A 799 -33.06 -6.81 -35.72
C VAL A 799 -32.43 -5.74 -36.57
N GLY A 800 -33.00 -4.55 -36.48
CA GLY A 800 -32.51 -3.33 -37.18
C GLY A 800 -31.36 -2.67 -36.44
N ALA A 801 -30.76 -1.64 -37.06
CA ALA A 801 -29.65 -0.86 -36.49
C ALA A 801 -29.99 -0.19 -35.16
N ALA A 802 -28.95 0.03 -34.36
CA ALA A 802 -29.08 0.66 -33.07
C ALA A 802 -29.49 2.15 -33.19
N HIS A 803 -30.61 2.53 -32.59
CA HIS A 803 -31.10 3.91 -32.50
C HIS A 803 -30.93 4.52 -31.09
N GLY A 804 -29.67 4.65 -30.64
CA GLY A 804 -29.37 5.19 -29.32
C GLY A 804 -29.85 4.28 -28.18
N SER A 805 -30.62 4.82 -27.23
CA SER A 805 -31.13 4.06 -26.06
C SER A 805 -32.47 3.37 -26.28
N LYS A 806 -33.05 3.45 -27.47
CA LYS A 806 -34.33 2.80 -27.79
C LYS A 806 -34.12 1.34 -28.16
N PRO A 807 -35.10 0.46 -27.89
CA PRO A 807 -35.06 -0.91 -28.42
C PRO A 807 -34.95 -0.90 -29.96
N ARG A 808 -34.15 -1.83 -30.51
CA ARG A 808 -34.01 -1.99 -31.97
C ARG A 808 -35.31 -2.56 -32.57
N ASP A 809 -35.63 -2.19 -33.78
CA ASP A 809 -36.78 -2.72 -34.48
C ASP A 809 -36.54 -4.19 -34.86
N VAL A 810 -37.58 -5.03 -34.75
CA VAL A 810 -37.51 -6.43 -35.13
C VAL A 810 -37.93 -6.55 -36.60
N LEU A 811 -37.02 -7.08 -37.43
CA LEU A 811 -37.23 -7.15 -38.89
C LEU A 811 -37.94 -8.44 -39.36
N ILE A 812 -38.09 -9.40 -38.45
CA ILE A 812 -38.67 -10.72 -38.72
C ILE A 812 -40.01 -10.84 -37.97
N ALA A 813 -41.05 -11.31 -38.69
CA ALA A 813 -42.38 -11.41 -38.15
C ALA A 813 -42.69 -12.74 -37.47
N ASP A 814 -42.08 -13.84 -37.92
CA ASP A 814 -42.42 -15.21 -37.49
C ASP A 814 -41.22 -16.15 -37.35
N GLU A 815 -41.43 -17.27 -36.71
CA GLU A 815 -40.43 -18.31 -36.40
C GLU A 815 -40.01 -19.11 -37.68
N GLY A 816 -40.81 -19.09 -38.74
CA GLY A 816 -40.47 -19.72 -40.02
C GLY A 816 -39.33 -18.98 -40.73
N GLN A 817 -39.35 -17.65 -40.69
CA GLN A 817 -38.27 -16.81 -41.24
C GLN A 817 -36.97 -16.99 -40.44
N LEU A 818 -37.06 -17.15 -39.12
CA LEU A 818 -35.90 -17.44 -38.27
C LEU A 818 -35.25 -18.76 -38.67
N THR A 819 -36.08 -19.81 -38.86
CA THR A 819 -35.56 -21.12 -39.24
C THR A 819 -34.84 -21.07 -40.58
N ALA A 820 -35.32 -20.30 -41.55
CA ALA A 820 -34.64 -20.08 -42.84
C ALA A 820 -33.27 -19.41 -42.67
N ILE A 821 -33.18 -18.37 -41.85
CA ILE A 821 -31.92 -17.68 -41.52
C ILE A 821 -30.94 -18.60 -40.79
N MET A 822 -31.40 -19.35 -39.80
CA MET A 822 -30.57 -20.33 -39.08
C MET A 822 -30.00 -21.43 -39.99
N ASN A 823 -30.77 -21.90 -40.94
CA ASN A 823 -30.29 -22.86 -41.93
C ASN A 823 -29.24 -22.24 -42.88
N GLN A 824 -29.40 -20.98 -43.22
CA GLN A 824 -28.42 -20.25 -44.03
C GLN A 824 -27.11 -19.97 -43.29
N LEU A 825 -27.15 -19.78 -41.98
CA LEU A 825 -25.97 -19.57 -41.13
C LEU A 825 -25.23 -20.89 -40.75
N ARG A 826 -25.92 -22.03 -40.86
CA ARG A 826 -25.34 -23.37 -40.58
C ARG A 826 -24.81 -24.08 -41.82
N GLY A 827 -25.17 -23.62 -43.02
CA GLY A 827 -24.71 -24.16 -44.30
C GLY A 827 -23.52 -23.50 -44.85
#